data_e03fd5d18cd51683a8fbff39563bd2e7
#
_entry.id   e03fd5d18cd51683a8fbff39563bd2e7
#
_cell.length_a   1.000
_cell.length_b   1.000
_cell.length_c   1.000
_cell.angle_alpha   90.00
_cell.angle_beta   90.00
_cell.angle_gamma   90.00
#
_symmetry.space_group_name_H-M   'P 1'
#
loop_
_entity.id
_entity.type
_entity.pdbx_description
1 polymer ?
#
loop_
_entity_poly.entity_id
_entity_poly.type
_entity_poly.pdbx_seq_one_letter_code
_entity_poly.pdbx_strand_id
1 'polypeptide(L)'
;MKNSACALGLTLLALALGPATFGVQPGPPTIEQSLNLKTAQAPRISPDGRYVAYQVQAPNWDDNTFESQLWLAVVATGQRYQLTYSKRDSTSPAWSPDGSRLAFISDREGKRQIYLISPSGGEARQLTRVETGVSAFEWSPDGGRIAFTASDPDPKPRKDRNDRYGEFIVVDGDYTMTHIWIVDVPGGVPDSPPEPKRLTEGDSFTVNGFSWSPDSRLIAFSAQKNPDLGSGDSADIYVLNSEDKSVKKLVDTYGPDSDPVWSPDGKQIAYHTAAGSKSFYYTNSRIAVIDSSGGSPRILSGSFDEDPNLVAWGPGGIYFSALQKTAAHLFRLDPQSGAISRITGPDDLAASGFSLTKNFKEMAFVAAQPNSYNEIYYSAVAEFRPKKLTAMGDQLTGFKLASREVIQWKSTDGATIEGVLIKPADYDPSRKYPLLVVIHGGPTGVDRPTVAPDRYYPIEMFAAKGALILRPNYRGSAGYGERFRSLNVRNLGVGDYWDVITGVDYLIGKGLVDRDRVGSMGWSEGGYISAFITCSSDRFKAVSVGAGISDWITYYVNTDIHPFTRQYLKSTPWDDPEIYKKTSPISYVKDARTPTLIQHGELDKRVPIPNGYELYQALKDKGIPVKMIVYKGFGHPITKPKAQRAVMEHNYEWFCHWIWGESPTDPALQ
;
A
#
# COMPACT_ATOMS: atom_id res chain seq x y z
N MET A 1 -54.15 -82.51 -24.45
CA MET A 1 -54.66 -81.27 -23.88
C MET A 1 -53.69 -80.83 -22.81
N LYS A 2 -53.36 -79.57 -22.82
CA LYS A 2 -52.50 -78.81 -21.95
C LYS A 2 -51.01 -78.76 -22.25
N ASN A 3 -50.63 -77.75 -22.99
CA ASN A 3 -49.31 -77.23 -23.21
C ASN A 3 -48.72 -76.66 -21.91
N SER A 4 -47.45 -76.95 -21.67
CA SER A 4 -46.64 -76.21 -20.70
C SER A 4 -45.42 -75.64 -21.46
N ALA A 5 -45.38 -74.34 -21.60
CA ALA A 5 -44.26 -73.63 -22.17
C ALA A 5 -43.25 -73.33 -21.07
N CYS A 6 -42.00 -73.77 -21.27
CA CYS A 6 -40.84 -73.31 -20.46
C CYS A 6 -40.38 -71.95 -20.95
N ALA A 7 -40.40 -70.95 -20.05
CA ALA A 7 -39.78 -69.64 -20.30
C ALA A 7 -38.38 -69.58 -19.66
N LEU A 8 -37.35 -69.47 -20.53
CA LEU A 8 -35.98 -69.16 -20.11
C LEU A 8 -35.89 -67.65 -19.81
N GLY A 9 -35.66 -67.33 -18.57
CA GLY A 9 -35.36 -65.97 -18.16
C GLY A 9 -33.87 -65.61 -18.39
N LEU A 10 -33.59 -64.71 -19.33
CA LEU A 10 -32.29 -64.07 -19.48
C LEU A 10 -32.20 -62.92 -18.50
N THR A 11 -31.36 -63.05 -17.49
CA THR A 11 -31.02 -61.92 -16.57
C THR A 11 -29.89 -61.10 -17.21
N LEU A 12 -30.22 -59.96 -17.76
CA LEU A 12 -29.25 -58.94 -18.19
C LEU A 12 -28.70 -58.20 -16.93
N LEU A 13 -27.43 -58.45 -16.61
CA LEU A 13 -26.68 -57.69 -15.66
C LEU A 13 -26.26 -56.38 -16.34
N ALA A 14 -26.98 -55.27 -16.09
CA ALA A 14 -26.59 -53.95 -16.51
C ALA A 14 -25.50 -53.42 -15.53
N LEU A 15 -24.23 -53.46 -15.95
CA LEU A 15 -23.17 -52.70 -15.29
C LEU A 15 -23.44 -51.22 -15.53
N ALA A 16 -23.93 -50.54 -14.51
CA ALA A 16 -23.97 -49.08 -14.49
C ALA A 16 -22.54 -48.56 -14.28
N LEU A 17 -21.84 -48.19 -15.35
CA LEU A 17 -20.68 -47.33 -15.32
C LEU A 17 -21.20 -45.92 -14.98
N GLY A 18 -21.10 -45.56 -13.70
CA GLY A 18 -21.28 -44.19 -13.28
C GLY A 18 -20.22 -43.30 -13.96
N PRO A 19 -20.54 -42.05 -14.31
CA PRO A 19 -19.56 -41.16 -14.89
C PRO A 19 -18.42 -40.98 -13.89
N ALA A 20 -17.21 -41.40 -14.31
CA ALA A 20 -15.99 -41.08 -13.57
C ALA A 20 -15.87 -39.56 -13.56
N THR A 21 -16.25 -38.92 -12.46
CA THR A 21 -15.87 -37.56 -12.18
C THR A 21 -14.35 -37.58 -12.03
N PHE A 22 -13.65 -37.25 -13.10
CA PHE A 22 -12.25 -36.85 -13.00
C PHE A 22 -12.25 -35.60 -12.13
N GLY A 23 -11.99 -35.76 -10.84
CA GLY A 23 -11.73 -34.65 -9.92
C GLY A 23 -10.56 -33.87 -10.50
N VAL A 24 -10.82 -32.65 -10.95
CA VAL A 24 -9.77 -31.72 -11.36
C VAL A 24 -8.85 -31.60 -10.14
N GLN A 25 -7.60 -32.06 -10.29
CA GLN A 25 -6.60 -31.90 -9.20
C GLN A 25 -6.49 -30.41 -8.88
N PRO A 26 -6.50 -30.04 -7.59
CA PRO A 26 -6.36 -28.63 -7.21
C PRO A 26 -5.08 -28.05 -7.82
N GLY A 27 -5.23 -26.98 -8.62
CA GLY A 27 -4.15 -26.21 -9.22
C GLY A 27 -3.92 -24.88 -8.47
N PRO A 28 -2.94 -24.07 -8.91
CA PRO A 28 -2.80 -22.70 -8.42
C PRO A 28 -3.98 -21.85 -8.94
N PRO A 29 -4.27 -20.71 -8.32
CA PRO A 29 -5.18 -19.73 -8.90
C PRO A 29 -4.59 -19.21 -10.23
N THR A 30 -5.44 -19.05 -11.25
CA THR A 30 -5.08 -18.32 -12.47
C THR A 30 -4.88 -16.83 -12.17
N ILE A 31 -4.31 -16.07 -13.12
CA ILE A 31 -4.18 -14.61 -13.00
C ILE A 31 -5.54 -13.96 -12.71
N GLU A 32 -6.58 -14.33 -13.45
CA GLU A 32 -7.92 -13.79 -13.25
C GLU A 32 -8.50 -14.18 -11.88
N GLN A 33 -8.33 -15.41 -11.44
CA GLN A 33 -8.76 -15.85 -10.12
C GLN A 33 -8.02 -15.13 -8.99
N SER A 34 -6.70 -14.88 -9.14
CA SER A 34 -5.92 -14.07 -8.20
C SER A 34 -6.40 -12.63 -8.13
N LEU A 35 -6.69 -12.01 -9.29
CA LEU A 35 -7.25 -10.65 -9.35
C LEU A 35 -8.66 -10.56 -8.76
N ASN A 36 -9.45 -11.64 -8.82
CA ASN A 36 -10.80 -11.74 -8.26
C ASN A 36 -10.82 -11.91 -6.74
N LEU A 37 -9.69 -12.16 -6.09
CA LEU A 37 -9.63 -12.28 -4.64
C LEU A 37 -10.06 -10.97 -3.96
N LYS A 38 -11.09 -11.05 -3.14
CA LYS A 38 -11.58 -9.94 -2.34
C LYS A 38 -10.68 -9.70 -1.14
N THR A 39 -10.49 -8.44 -0.78
CA THR A 39 -9.70 -8.03 0.38
C THR A 39 -10.54 -7.26 1.38
N ALA A 40 -10.46 -7.62 2.66
CA ALA A 40 -11.06 -6.85 3.75
C ALA A 40 -10.02 -5.88 4.33
N GLN A 41 -10.42 -4.62 4.52
CA GLN A 41 -9.52 -3.55 4.95
C GLN A 41 -10.25 -2.44 5.72
N ALA A 42 -9.48 -1.52 6.31
CA ALA A 42 -9.97 -0.34 7.03
C ALA A 42 -11.06 -0.64 8.08
N PRO A 43 -10.85 -1.57 9.02
CA PRO A 43 -11.82 -1.82 10.08
C PRO A 43 -12.02 -0.60 10.98
N ARG A 44 -13.27 -0.40 11.41
CA ARG A 44 -13.66 0.62 12.40
C ARG A 44 -14.60 -0.03 13.41
N ILE A 45 -14.13 -0.18 14.64
CA ILE A 45 -14.94 -0.68 15.74
C ILE A 45 -15.91 0.40 16.21
N SER A 46 -17.16 0.04 16.50
CA SER A 46 -18.15 0.98 17.05
C SER A 46 -17.72 1.45 18.44
N PRO A 47 -18.14 2.66 18.89
CA PRO A 47 -17.75 3.20 20.21
C PRO A 47 -18.05 2.29 21.39
N ASP A 48 -19.10 1.46 21.28
CA ASP A 48 -19.56 0.48 22.28
C ASP A 48 -19.01 -0.94 22.09
N GLY A 49 -18.18 -1.17 21.07
CA GLY A 49 -17.56 -2.47 20.78
C GLY A 49 -18.46 -3.53 20.15
N ARG A 50 -19.74 -3.21 19.84
CA ARG A 50 -20.70 -4.20 19.33
C ARG A 50 -20.49 -4.57 17.86
N TYR A 51 -20.00 -3.64 17.05
CA TYR A 51 -19.86 -3.79 15.62
C TYR A 51 -18.45 -3.43 15.15
N VAL A 52 -18.03 -4.06 14.04
CA VAL A 52 -16.87 -3.64 13.26
C VAL A 52 -17.33 -3.38 11.84
N ALA A 53 -17.30 -2.11 11.40
CA ALA A 53 -17.45 -1.74 10.01
C ALA A 53 -16.11 -1.93 9.29
N TYR A 54 -16.13 -2.44 8.07
CA TYR A 54 -14.93 -2.63 7.26
C TYR A 54 -15.24 -2.54 5.77
N GLN A 55 -14.22 -2.32 4.96
CA GLN A 55 -14.34 -2.29 3.51
C GLN A 55 -14.00 -3.67 2.94
N VAL A 56 -14.75 -4.09 1.91
CA VAL A 56 -14.39 -5.22 1.06
C VAL A 56 -14.19 -4.69 -0.36
N GLN A 57 -12.96 -4.83 -0.86
CA GLN A 57 -12.61 -4.48 -2.23
C GLN A 57 -12.70 -5.70 -3.13
N ALA A 58 -13.26 -5.53 -4.32
CA ALA A 58 -13.36 -6.53 -5.38
C ALA A 58 -13.20 -5.87 -6.76
N PRO A 59 -12.77 -6.60 -7.81
CA PRO A 59 -12.77 -6.08 -9.17
C PRO A 59 -14.18 -6.02 -9.74
N ASN A 60 -14.44 -4.95 -10.48
CA ASN A 60 -15.56 -4.83 -11.42
C ASN A 60 -14.97 -4.85 -12.84
N TRP A 61 -15.10 -5.98 -13.52
CA TRP A 61 -14.53 -6.18 -14.85
C TRP A 61 -15.23 -5.39 -15.95
N ASP A 62 -16.54 -5.14 -15.79
CA ASP A 62 -17.36 -4.40 -16.76
C ASP A 62 -16.91 -2.93 -16.80
N ASP A 63 -16.85 -2.28 -15.64
CA ASP A 63 -16.40 -0.89 -15.50
C ASP A 63 -14.86 -0.77 -15.46
N ASN A 64 -14.14 -1.91 -15.39
CA ASN A 64 -12.68 -1.98 -15.30
C ASN A 64 -12.13 -1.19 -14.11
N THR A 65 -12.73 -1.38 -12.93
CA THR A 65 -12.36 -0.73 -11.67
C THR A 65 -12.24 -1.75 -10.54
N PHE A 66 -11.49 -1.42 -9.49
CA PHE A 66 -11.66 -2.07 -8.18
C PHE A 66 -12.63 -1.25 -7.37
N GLU A 67 -13.66 -1.88 -6.83
CA GLU A 67 -14.71 -1.23 -6.06
C GLU A 67 -14.72 -1.71 -4.61
N SER A 68 -14.95 -0.80 -3.70
CA SER A 68 -15.04 -1.06 -2.27
C SER A 68 -16.47 -0.85 -1.78
N GLN A 69 -16.98 -1.81 -1.03
CA GLN A 69 -18.27 -1.71 -0.34
C GLN A 69 -18.08 -1.89 1.17
N LEU A 70 -18.97 -1.28 1.94
CA LEU A 70 -18.95 -1.40 3.39
C LEU A 70 -19.68 -2.66 3.84
N TRP A 71 -19.07 -3.34 4.76
CA TRP A 71 -19.58 -4.52 5.46
C TRP A 71 -19.57 -4.27 6.96
N LEU A 72 -20.41 -5.00 7.66
CA LEU A 72 -20.51 -4.96 9.10
C LEU A 72 -20.37 -6.36 9.69
N ALA A 73 -19.55 -6.48 10.74
CA ALA A 73 -19.47 -7.69 11.57
C ALA A 73 -20.01 -7.40 12.96
N VAL A 74 -20.87 -8.28 13.47
CA VAL A 74 -21.38 -8.27 14.84
C VAL A 74 -20.40 -9.01 15.72
N VAL A 75 -19.72 -8.34 16.64
CA VAL A 75 -18.61 -8.89 17.44
C VAL A 75 -19.05 -10.11 18.27
N ALA A 76 -20.23 -10.04 18.91
CA ALA A 76 -20.73 -11.10 19.77
C ALA A 76 -21.02 -12.41 18.99
N THR A 77 -21.73 -12.32 17.88
CA THR A 77 -22.22 -13.48 17.10
C THR A 77 -21.30 -13.90 15.97
N GLY A 78 -20.46 -12.99 15.46
CA GLY A 78 -19.67 -13.18 14.25
C GLY A 78 -20.51 -13.10 12.96
N GLN A 79 -21.80 -12.72 13.06
CA GLN A 79 -22.64 -12.47 11.88
C GLN A 79 -22.07 -11.31 11.07
N ARG A 80 -22.11 -11.44 9.74
CA ARG A 80 -21.59 -10.44 8.79
C ARG A 80 -22.64 -10.12 7.74
N TYR A 81 -22.74 -8.87 7.35
CA TYR A 81 -23.62 -8.46 6.25
C TYR A 81 -23.05 -7.25 5.51
N GLN A 82 -23.32 -7.19 4.24
CA GLN A 82 -22.98 -6.03 3.41
C GLN A 82 -23.92 -4.87 3.76
N LEU A 83 -23.36 -3.67 3.94
CA LEU A 83 -24.10 -2.48 4.34
C LEU A 83 -24.40 -1.56 3.14
N THR A 84 -23.48 -1.48 2.16
CA THR A 84 -23.66 -0.65 0.96
C THR A 84 -23.64 -1.48 -0.30
N TYR A 85 -24.48 -1.09 -1.30
CA TYR A 85 -24.68 -1.81 -2.57
C TYR A 85 -24.61 -0.84 -3.76
N SER A 86 -23.65 0.07 -3.77
CA SER A 86 -23.47 1.02 -4.87
C SER A 86 -22.66 0.39 -6.00
N LYS A 87 -22.86 0.87 -7.25
CA LYS A 87 -21.98 0.61 -8.40
C LYS A 87 -20.69 1.46 -8.36
N ARG A 88 -20.44 2.15 -7.26
CA ARG A 88 -19.31 3.03 -7.03
C ARG A 88 -18.76 2.79 -5.64
N ASP A 89 -17.59 3.33 -5.37
CA ASP A 89 -16.93 3.18 -4.08
C ASP A 89 -17.78 3.66 -2.90
N SER A 90 -17.68 2.91 -1.81
CA SER A 90 -18.08 3.28 -0.46
C SER A 90 -16.89 3.01 0.46
N THR A 91 -16.21 4.07 0.90
CA THR A 91 -14.90 3.98 1.57
C THR A 91 -14.85 4.83 2.83
N SER A 92 -13.77 4.68 3.61
CA SER A 92 -13.47 5.49 4.79
C SER A 92 -14.60 5.52 5.82
N PRO A 93 -15.11 4.35 6.29
CA PRO A 93 -16.17 4.32 7.31
C PRO A 93 -15.70 4.98 8.61
N ALA A 94 -16.58 5.78 9.23
CA ALA A 94 -16.36 6.38 10.54
C ALA A 94 -17.66 6.41 11.35
N TRP A 95 -17.64 5.88 12.57
CA TRP A 95 -18.79 5.88 13.47
C TRP A 95 -19.06 7.27 14.04
N SER A 96 -20.34 7.63 14.15
CA SER A 96 -20.72 8.72 15.04
C SER A 96 -20.31 8.42 16.48
N PRO A 97 -20.01 9.42 17.32
CA PRO A 97 -19.55 9.22 18.70
C PRO A 97 -20.53 8.44 19.60
N ASP A 98 -21.80 8.42 19.26
CA ASP A 98 -22.87 7.66 19.92
C ASP A 98 -23.08 6.25 19.34
N GLY A 99 -22.40 5.94 18.21
CA GLY A 99 -22.53 4.65 17.50
C GLY A 99 -23.83 4.46 16.73
N SER A 100 -24.70 5.48 16.63
CA SER A 100 -26.00 5.38 15.99
C SER A 100 -25.93 5.44 14.47
N ARG A 101 -24.87 6.01 13.89
CA ARG A 101 -24.68 6.23 12.46
C ARG A 101 -23.25 5.90 12.03
N LEU A 102 -23.12 5.54 10.76
CA LEU A 102 -21.84 5.39 10.08
C LEU A 102 -21.77 6.43 8.96
N ALA A 103 -20.75 7.29 8.98
CA ALA A 103 -20.40 8.15 7.87
C ALA A 103 -19.38 7.46 6.96
N PHE A 104 -19.43 7.76 5.67
CA PHE A 104 -18.47 7.21 4.69
C PHE A 104 -18.40 8.12 3.45
N ILE A 105 -17.34 7.95 2.67
CA ILE A 105 -17.17 8.64 1.38
C ILE A 105 -17.68 7.74 0.26
N SER A 106 -18.45 8.32 -0.68
CA SER A 106 -18.87 7.65 -1.90
C SER A 106 -18.93 8.63 -3.06
N ASP A 107 -18.60 8.15 -4.26
CA ASP A 107 -18.69 8.88 -5.54
C ASP A 107 -19.89 8.44 -6.38
N ARG A 108 -20.94 7.86 -5.73
CA ARG A 108 -22.12 7.31 -6.39
C ARG A 108 -22.89 8.30 -7.25
N GLU A 109 -22.76 9.60 -7.01
CA GLU A 109 -23.31 10.69 -7.80
C GLU A 109 -22.23 11.53 -8.53
N GLY A 110 -21.10 10.93 -8.83
CA GLY A 110 -20.02 11.49 -9.65
C GLY A 110 -18.83 12.01 -8.87
N LYS A 111 -19.01 12.88 -7.88
CA LYS A 111 -17.93 13.38 -7.00
C LYS A 111 -17.98 12.70 -5.64
N ARG A 112 -16.82 12.56 -5.01
CA ARG A 112 -16.71 12.00 -3.66
C ARG A 112 -17.42 12.91 -2.66
N GLN A 113 -18.43 12.39 -1.96
CA GLN A 113 -19.20 13.10 -0.95
C GLN A 113 -19.34 12.27 0.31
N ILE A 114 -19.66 12.90 1.43
CA ILE A 114 -19.97 12.21 2.69
C ILE A 114 -21.42 11.74 2.66
N TYR A 115 -21.61 10.48 3.02
CA TYR A 115 -22.92 9.84 3.19
C TYR A 115 -23.07 9.32 4.62
N LEU A 116 -24.29 9.27 5.11
CA LEU A 116 -24.66 8.68 6.41
C LEU A 116 -25.55 7.47 6.19
N ILE A 117 -25.32 6.41 6.96
CA ILE A 117 -26.15 5.19 6.97
C ILE A 117 -26.31 4.67 8.40
N SER A 118 -27.47 4.04 8.68
CA SER A 118 -27.70 3.32 9.93
C SER A 118 -26.94 1.97 9.93
N PRO A 119 -26.36 1.53 11.05
CA PRO A 119 -25.81 0.18 11.16
C PRO A 119 -26.86 -0.92 10.99
N SER A 120 -28.14 -0.61 11.19
CA SER A 120 -29.26 -1.54 10.92
C SER A 120 -29.62 -1.66 9.42
N GLY A 121 -28.90 -0.94 8.55
CA GLY A 121 -29.17 -0.87 7.11
C GLY A 121 -30.12 0.26 6.75
N GLY A 122 -30.66 0.19 5.56
CA GLY A 122 -31.49 1.23 4.94
C GLY A 122 -30.72 1.99 3.86
N GLU A 123 -31.29 3.06 3.35
CA GLU A 123 -30.69 3.88 2.30
C GLU A 123 -29.67 4.87 2.86
N ALA A 124 -28.50 4.92 2.25
CA ALA A 124 -27.48 5.89 2.58
C ALA A 124 -27.88 7.30 2.10
N ARG A 125 -27.68 8.30 2.94
CA ARG A 125 -28.09 9.68 2.68
C ARG A 125 -26.88 10.58 2.51
N GLN A 126 -26.91 11.39 1.47
CA GLN A 126 -25.86 12.36 1.18
C GLN A 126 -25.88 13.50 2.23
N LEU A 127 -24.73 13.78 2.82
CA LEU A 127 -24.55 14.87 3.78
C LEU A 127 -23.89 16.10 3.15
N THR A 128 -23.04 15.94 2.15
CA THR A 128 -22.31 17.04 1.51
C THR A 128 -22.55 17.09 0.01
N ARG A 129 -22.47 18.31 -0.57
CA ARG A 129 -22.49 18.54 -2.02
C ARG A 129 -21.43 19.56 -2.38
N VAL A 130 -20.16 19.14 -2.36
CA VAL A 130 -18.98 19.98 -2.63
C VAL A 130 -18.58 19.82 -4.10
N GLU A 131 -18.34 20.94 -4.81
CA GLU A 131 -18.03 20.96 -6.26
C GLU A 131 -16.79 20.11 -6.58
N THR A 132 -15.75 20.21 -5.79
CA THR A 132 -14.47 19.50 -5.99
C THR A 132 -14.42 18.12 -5.33
N GLY A 133 -15.43 17.81 -4.49
CA GLY A 133 -15.49 16.58 -3.70
C GLY A 133 -14.75 16.65 -2.38
N VAL A 134 -14.97 15.63 -1.55
CA VAL A 134 -14.39 15.48 -0.22
C VAL A 134 -13.17 14.56 -0.27
N SER A 135 -12.04 14.98 0.35
CA SER A 135 -10.82 14.15 0.42
C SER A 135 -10.78 13.29 1.67
N ALA A 136 -10.99 13.87 2.84
CA ALA A 136 -11.03 13.20 4.15
C ALA A 136 -12.07 13.86 5.06
N PHE A 137 -12.53 13.16 6.09
CA PHE A 137 -13.47 13.71 7.06
C PHE A 137 -13.30 13.09 8.45
N GLU A 138 -13.79 13.81 9.48
CA GLU A 138 -13.81 13.34 10.87
C GLU A 138 -15.04 13.91 11.60
N TRP A 139 -15.70 13.09 12.43
CA TRP A 139 -16.76 13.51 13.31
C TRP A 139 -16.23 14.41 14.43
N SER A 140 -16.95 15.48 14.76
CA SER A 140 -16.73 16.16 16.04
C SER A 140 -17.07 15.22 17.20
N PRO A 141 -16.33 15.25 18.33
CA PRO A 141 -16.56 14.37 19.48
C PRO A 141 -17.98 14.46 20.09
N ASP A 142 -18.68 15.60 19.93
CA ASP A 142 -20.07 15.80 20.32
C ASP A 142 -21.11 15.21 19.34
N GLY A 143 -20.65 14.81 18.14
CA GLY A 143 -21.48 14.25 17.09
C GLY A 143 -22.36 15.24 16.34
N GLY A 144 -22.26 16.54 16.65
CA GLY A 144 -23.06 17.59 16.03
C GLY A 144 -22.56 18.05 14.67
N ARG A 145 -21.28 17.81 14.36
CA ARG A 145 -20.64 18.28 13.13
C ARG A 145 -19.70 17.24 12.55
N ILE A 146 -19.41 17.40 11.26
CA ILE A 146 -18.31 16.71 10.59
C ILE A 146 -17.39 17.78 10.00
N ALA A 147 -16.09 17.70 10.32
CA ALA A 147 -15.07 18.43 9.59
C ALA A 147 -14.59 17.59 8.40
N PHE A 148 -14.22 18.26 7.32
CA PHE A 148 -13.70 17.58 6.13
C PHE A 148 -12.74 18.47 5.36
N THR A 149 -11.92 17.87 4.50
CA THR A 149 -11.06 18.57 3.57
C THR A 149 -11.61 18.50 2.15
N ALA A 150 -11.50 19.63 1.45
CA ALA A 150 -11.80 19.74 0.03
C ALA A 150 -10.82 20.70 -0.63
N SER A 151 -10.41 20.39 -1.86
CA SER A 151 -9.59 21.28 -2.66
C SER A 151 -10.42 22.43 -3.22
N ASP A 152 -9.78 23.57 -3.44
CA ASP A 152 -10.43 24.70 -4.11
C ASP A 152 -10.75 24.38 -5.56
N PRO A 153 -11.83 24.96 -6.12
CA PRO A 153 -12.03 24.95 -7.56
C PRO A 153 -10.98 25.81 -8.25
N ASP A 154 -10.74 25.55 -9.53
CA ASP A 154 -9.85 26.38 -10.33
C ASP A 154 -10.27 27.85 -10.25
N PRO A 155 -9.35 28.77 -9.93
CA PRO A 155 -9.66 30.19 -9.80
C PRO A 155 -10.03 30.77 -11.18
N LYS A 156 -10.89 31.79 -11.15
CA LYS A 156 -11.36 32.45 -12.40
C LYS A 156 -10.23 32.86 -13.35
N PRO A 157 -9.12 33.46 -12.90
CA PRO A 157 -8.00 33.82 -13.79
C PRO A 157 -7.41 32.61 -14.55
N ARG A 158 -7.36 31.43 -13.91
CA ARG A 158 -6.90 30.19 -14.58
C ARG A 158 -7.91 29.71 -15.61
N LYS A 159 -9.21 29.75 -15.30
CA LYS A 159 -10.28 29.41 -16.24
C LYS A 159 -10.25 30.35 -17.44
N ASP A 160 -10.21 31.67 -17.23
CA ASP A 160 -10.15 32.69 -18.29
C ASP A 160 -8.89 32.50 -19.18
N ARG A 161 -7.75 32.15 -18.59
CA ARG A 161 -6.52 31.83 -19.32
C ARG A 161 -6.68 30.60 -20.20
N ASN A 162 -7.25 29.52 -19.64
CA ASN A 162 -7.45 28.25 -20.36
C ASN A 162 -8.48 28.42 -21.50
N ASP A 163 -9.52 29.21 -21.28
CA ASP A 163 -10.50 29.54 -22.33
C ASP A 163 -9.86 30.32 -23.49
N ARG A 164 -8.89 31.18 -23.19
CA ARG A 164 -8.23 32.03 -24.19
C ARG A 164 -7.11 31.29 -24.95
N TYR A 165 -6.32 30.44 -24.28
CA TYR A 165 -5.08 29.92 -24.82
C TYR A 165 -5.04 28.39 -24.94
N GLY A 166 -6.08 27.68 -24.47
CA GLY A 166 -6.06 26.25 -24.24
C GLY A 166 -5.42 25.87 -22.91
N GLU A 167 -5.50 24.58 -22.54
CA GLU A 167 -4.98 24.08 -21.27
C GLU A 167 -3.46 23.99 -21.27
N PHE A 168 -2.82 24.62 -20.30
CA PHE A 168 -1.40 24.45 -19.95
C PHE A 168 -1.22 24.68 -18.45
N ILE A 169 -0.10 24.23 -17.91
CA ILE A 169 0.27 24.43 -16.51
C ILE A 169 1.48 25.36 -16.40
N VAL A 170 1.49 26.19 -15.39
CA VAL A 170 2.68 26.93 -14.95
C VAL A 170 3.31 26.13 -13.82
N VAL A 171 4.51 25.58 -14.07
CA VAL A 171 5.26 24.83 -13.07
C VAL A 171 5.54 25.71 -11.87
N ASP A 172 5.40 25.18 -10.66
CA ASP A 172 5.53 25.90 -9.38
C ASP A 172 4.59 27.12 -9.24
N GLY A 173 3.48 27.14 -9.99
CA GLY A 173 2.56 28.28 -9.99
C GLY A 173 1.06 27.93 -9.99
N ASP A 174 0.65 26.89 -10.67
CA ASP A 174 -0.77 26.53 -10.82
C ASP A 174 -1.25 25.58 -9.70
N TYR A 175 -1.07 25.99 -8.46
CA TYR A 175 -1.50 25.20 -7.30
C TYR A 175 -3.01 25.25 -7.07
N THR A 176 -3.54 24.17 -6.53
CA THR A 176 -4.91 24.06 -6.01
C THR A 176 -4.82 23.65 -4.54
N MET A 177 -5.12 24.58 -3.65
CA MET A 177 -4.99 24.38 -2.20
C MET A 177 -6.15 23.55 -1.66
N THR A 178 -5.89 22.79 -0.61
CA THR A 178 -6.89 22.02 0.14
C THR A 178 -7.15 22.69 1.48
N HIS A 179 -8.44 22.81 1.83
CA HIS A 179 -8.89 23.54 3.01
C HIS A 179 -9.81 22.72 3.90
N ILE A 180 -9.93 23.14 5.17
CA ILE A 180 -10.84 22.55 6.15
C ILE A 180 -12.20 23.23 6.04
N TRP A 181 -13.23 22.41 6.01
CA TRP A 181 -14.65 22.74 6.00
C TRP A 181 -15.36 22.02 7.13
N ILE A 182 -16.50 22.54 7.58
CA ILE A 182 -17.42 21.84 8.48
C ILE A 182 -18.83 21.81 7.91
N VAL A 183 -19.56 20.76 8.27
CA VAL A 183 -20.99 20.63 7.99
C VAL A 183 -21.72 20.18 9.26
N ASP A 184 -22.87 20.80 9.54
CA ASP A 184 -23.74 20.43 10.65
C ASP A 184 -24.41 19.08 10.35
N VAL A 185 -24.53 18.19 11.34
CA VAL A 185 -25.19 16.90 11.19
C VAL A 185 -26.60 16.97 11.72
N PRO A 186 -27.62 16.88 10.85
CA PRO A 186 -29.02 16.96 11.28
C PRO A 186 -29.43 15.80 12.21
N GLY A 187 -30.21 16.08 13.23
CA GLY A 187 -30.77 15.05 14.10
C GLY A 187 -31.79 14.13 13.40
N GLY A 188 -32.44 14.64 12.32
CA GLY A 188 -33.35 13.92 11.46
C GLY A 188 -32.87 13.83 10.02
N VAL A 189 -33.80 13.61 9.10
CA VAL A 189 -33.57 13.56 7.66
C VAL A 189 -33.84 14.92 7.08
N PRO A 190 -32.82 15.67 6.61
CA PRO A 190 -33.08 16.92 5.91
C PRO A 190 -33.59 16.65 4.49
N ASP A 191 -34.38 17.59 3.95
CA ASP A 191 -34.86 17.54 2.56
C ASP A 191 -33.72 17.73 1.54
N SER A 192 -32.63 18.40 1.96
CA SER A 192 -31.41 18.61 1.18
C SER A 192 -30.19 18.58 2.09
N PRO A 193 -28.98 18.24 1.54
CA PRO A 193 -27.73 18.35 2.30
C PRO A 193 -27.53 19.75 2.89
N PRO A 194 -27.11 19.87 4.16
CA PRO A 194 -26.78 21.14 4.78
C PRO A 194 -25.64 21.86 4.03
N GLU A 195 -25.65 23.20 4.07
CA GLU A 195 -24.59 23.99 3.44
C GLU A 195 -23.29 23.93 4.26
N PRO A 196 -22.17 23.49 3.67
CA PRO A 196 -20.89 23.46 4.36
C PRO A 196 -20.33 24.86 4.61
N LYS A 197 -19.61 25.02 5.73
CA LYS A 197 -18.92 26.27 6.10
C LYS A 197 -17.40 26.06 5.97
N ARG A 198 -16.74 26.90 5.17
CA ARG A 198 -15.30 26.92 5.04
C ARG A 198 -14.65 27.54 6.29
N LEU A 199 -13.61 26.88 6.84
CA LEU A 199 -12.87 27.33 8.02
C LEU A 199 -11.49 27.90 7.71
N THR A 200 -10.79 27.35 6.72
CA THR A 200 -9.48 27.87 6.27
C THR A 200 -9.56 28.33 4.82
N GLU A 201 -8.74 29.33 4.45
CA GLU A 201 -8.76 29.91 3.11
C GLU A 201 -7.40 30.49 2.73
N GLY A 202 -7.27 30.93 1.45
CA GLY A 202 -6.06 31.56 0.93
C GLY A 202 -5.11 30.54 0.28
N ASP A 203 -3.89 31.01 0.00
CA ASP A 203 -2.85 30.29 -0.74
C ASP A 203 -1.55 30.09 0.06
N SER A 204 -1.57 30.46 1.34
CA SER A 204 -0.39 30.37 2.20
C SER A 204 -0.04 28.94 2.64
N PHE A 205 -0.99 28.04 2.61
CA PHE A 205 -0.80 26.62 2.93
C PHE A 205 -1.88 25.72 2.32
N THR A 206 -1.56 24.45 2.17
CA THR A 206 -2.48 23.36 1.86
C THR A 206 -2.55 22.38 3.02
N VAL A 207 -3.76 21.95 3.41
CA VAL A 207 -3.99 21.05 4.56
C VAL A 207 -3.75 19.60 4.13
N ASN A 208 -2.95 18.86 4.92
CA ASN A 208 -2.66 17.44 4.71
C ASN A 208 -3.55 16.52 5.55
N GLY A 209 -3.67 16.79 6.85
CA GLY A 209 -4.46 16.00 7.80
C GLY A 209 -4.92 16.84 8.99
N PHE A 210 -5.93 16.35 9.72
CA PHE A 210 -6.48 17.10 10.86
C PHE A 210 -7.13 16.17 11.88
N SER A 211 -7.36 16.67 13.09
CA SER A 211 -8.15 16.01 14.15
C SER A 211 -8.83 17.03 15.07
N TRP A 212 -10.01 16.64 15.59
CA TRP A 212 -10.78 17.43 16.54
C TRP A 212 -10.22 17.37 17.96
N SER A 213 -10.28 18.49 18.69
CA SER A 213 -10.10 18.49 20.13
C SER A 213 -11.27 17.80 20.84
N PRO A 214 -11.05 17.18 22.03
CA PRO A 214 -12.08 16.43 22.74
C PRO A 214 -13.35 17.24 23.07
N ASP A 215 -13.24 18.57 23.18
CA ASP A 215 -14.35 19.50 23.45
C ASP A 215 -15.07 19.98 22.19
N SER A 216 -14.69 19.49 21.00
CA SER A 216 -15.27 19.86 19.70
C SER A 216 -15.12 21.34 19.29
N ARG A 217 -14.16 22.08 19.89
CA ARG A 217 -13.98 23.52 19.64
C ARG A 217 -12.79 23.82 18.75
N LEU A 218 -11.72 23.04 18.89
CA LEU A 218 -10.49 23.24 18.15
C LEU A 218 -10.25 22.09 17.18
N ILE A 219 -9.49 22.37 16.10
CA ILE A 219 -9.01 21.40 15.14
C ILE A 219 -7.49 21.55 15.05
N ALA A 220 -6.74 20.53 15.41
CA ALA A 220 -5.33 20.45 15.09
C ALA A 220 -5.18 19.95 13.64
N PHE A 221 -4.27 20.56 12.88
CA PHE A 221 -4.04 20.12 11.52
C PHE A 221 -2.57 20.26 11.11
N SER A 222 -2.15 19.43 10.16
CA SER A 222 -0.87 19.60 9.48
C SER A 222 -1.10 20.25 8.12
N ALA A 223 -0.21 21.18 7.76
CA ALA A 223 -0.25 21.87 6.48
C ALA A 223 1.15 22.22 5.99
N GLN A 224 1.33 22.20 4.69
CA GLN A 224 2.56 22.57 3.98
C GLN A 224 2.31 23.73 3.01
N LYS A 225 3.36 24.38 2.53
CA LYS A 225 3.26 25.62 1.74
C LYS A 225 2.50 25.50 0.42
N ASN A 226 2.55 24.32 -0.24
CA ASN A 226 1.85 24.05 -1.49
C ASN A 226 1.63 22.52 -1.63
N PRO A 227 0.80 22.05 -2.58
CA PRO A 227 0.48 20.61 -2.72
C PRO A 227 1.58 19.74 -3.33
N ASP A 228 2.74 20.30 -3.70
CA ASP A 228 3.83 19.50 -4.24
C ASP A 228 4.40 18.56 -3.18
N LEU A 229 4.63 17.32 -3.56
CA LEU A 229 5.23 16.32 -2.68
C LEU A 229 6.65 16.70 -2.26
N GLY A 230 7.36 17.43 -3.13
CA GLY A 230 8.67 17.99 -2.82
C GLY A 230 8.68 19.04 -1.72
N SER A 231 7.52 19.60 -1.36
CA SER A 231 7.34 20.61 -0.31
C SER A 231 6.99 20.04 1.06
N GLY A 232 7.00 18.72 1.21
CA GLY A 232 6.67 18.05 2.47
C GLY A 232 7.56 18.45 3.64
N ASP A 233 8.78 18.95 3.39
CA ASP A 233 9.70 19.48 4.40
C ASP A 233 9.19 20.78 5.09
N SER A 234 8.18 21.41 4.54
CA SER A 234 7.50 22.60 5.08
C SER A 234 6.20 22.28 5.82
N ALA A 235 5.90 20.99 6.03
CA ALA A 235 4.70 20.58 6.75
C ALA A 235 4.86 20.82 8.26
N ASP A 236 3.94 21.59 8.83
CA ASP A 236 3.95 22.02 10.22
C ASP A 236 2.59 21.76 10.89
N ILE A 237 2.55 21.86 12.23
CA ILE A 237 1.33 21.66 13.02
C ILE A 237 0.71 23.01 13.38
N TYR A 238 -0.60 23.09 13.17
CA TYR A 238 -1.44 24.27 13.45
C TYR A 238 -2.63 23.88 14.32
N VAL A 239 -3.23 24.89 14.99
CA VAL A 239 -4.53 24.77 15.65
C VAL A 239 -5.46 25.84 15.09
N LEU A 240 -6.66 25.43 14.72
CA LEU A 240 -7.76 26.23 14.22
C LEU A 240 -8.90 26.23 15.26
N ASN A 241 -9.42 27.39 15.59
CA ASN A 241 -10.68 27.53 16.33
C ASN A 241 -11.87 27.46 15.34
N SER A 242 -12.75 26.50 15.53
CA SER A 242 -13.88 26.24 14.61
C SER A 242 -14.99 27.31 14.68
N GLU A 243 -15.01 28.18 15.69
CA GLU A 243 -16.02 29.22 15.88
C GLU A 243 -15.57 30.56 15.25
N ASP A 244 -14.41 31.07 15.62
CA ASP A 244 -13.88 32.37 15.16
C ASP A 244 -12.90 32.25 13.97
N LYS A 245 -12.58 31.03 13.56
CA LYS A 245 -11.66 30.69 12.46
C LYS A 245 -10.22 31.16 12.66
N SER A 246 -9.84 31.51 13.87
CA SER A 246 -8.45 31.88 14.16
C SER A 246 -7.53 30.66 14.01
N VAL A 247 -6.38 30.88 13.35
CA VAL A 247 -5.37 29.85 13.09
C VAL A 247 -4.09 30.22 13.81
N LYS A 248 -3.52 29.29 14.56
CA LYS A 248 -2.23 29.41 15.23
C LYS A 248 -1.28 28.33 14.80
N LYS A 249 -0.10 28.67 14.29
CA LYS A 249 0.99 27.75 14.06
C LYS A 249 1.61 27.35 15.41
N LEU A 250 1.70 26.04 15.69
CA LEU A 250 2.28 25.53 16.94
C LEU A 250 3.72 25.04 16.77
N VAL A 251 4.00 24.42 15.64
CA VAL A 251 5.32 23.87 15.32
C VAL A 251 5.82 24.57 14.05
N ASP A 252 7.10 24.89 14.02
CA ASP A 252 7.80 25.54 12.92
C ASP A 252 9.23 24.99 12.86
N THR A 253 9.34 23.67 12.63
CA THR A 253 10.62 22.98 12.54
C THR A 253 10.84 22.48 11.13
N TYR A 254 12.09 22.45 10.69
CA TYR A 254 12.39 21.90 9.37
C TYR A 254 12.09 20.40 9.31
N GLY A 255 11.46 19.97 8.21
CA GLY A 255 11.07 18.58 7.97
C GLY A 255 9.61 18.33 8.26
N PRO A 256 9.05 17.21 7.77
CA PRO A 256 7.62 16.95 7.90
C PRO A 256 7.19 16.79 9.37
N ASP A 257 6.18 17.59 9.76
CA ASP A 257 5.40 17.43 10.96
C ASP A 257 3.95 17.11 10.56
N SER A 258 3.39 15.96 11.00
CA SER A 258 2.11 15.45 10.47
C SER A 258 1.28 14.68 11.49
N ASP A 259 0.06 14.35 11.10
CA ASP A 259 -0.88 13.46 11.81
C ASP A 259 -1.10 13.84 13.28
N PRO A 260 -1.57 15.05 13.56
CA PRO A 260 -1.81 15.49 14.92
C PRO A 260 -2.93 14.70 15.60
N VAL A 261 -2.72 14.32 16.88
CA VAL A 261 -3.68 13.59 17.72
C VAL A 261 -3.75 14.24 19.09
N TRP A 262 -4.95 14.59 19.54
CA TRP A 262 -5.16 15.26 20.82
C TRP A 262 -5.03 14.31 22.01
N SER A 263 -4.51 14.83 23.11
CA SER A 263 -4.64 14.17 24.43
C SER A 263 -6.09 14.14 24.89
N PRO A 264 -6.49 13.17 25.72
CA PRO A 264 -7.88 13.05 26.21
C PRO A 264 -8.40 14.28 26.95
N ASP A 265 -7.51 15.07 27.57
CA ASP A 265 -7.84 16.31 28.30
C ASP A 265 -7.77 17.57 27.43
N GLY A 266 -7.41 17.44 26.15
CA GLY A 266 -7.30 18.53 25.18
C GLY A 266 -6.14 19.49 25.40
N LYS A 267 -5.22 19.18 26.31
CA LYS A 267 -4.10 20.08 26.65
C LYS A 267 -2.88 19.90 25.79
N GLN A 268 -2.72 18.73 25.17
CA GLN A 268 -1.54 18.37 24.39
C GLN A 268 -1.93 17.77 23.04
N ILE A 269 -1.00 17.84 22.09
CA ILE A 269 -1.11 17.25 20.77
C ILE A 269 0.13 16.39 20.53
N ALA A 270 -0.08 15.11 20.23
CA ALA A 270 0.94 14.22 19.71
C ALA A 270 0.96 14.31 18.18
N TYR A 271 2.14 14.20 17.58
CA TYR A 271 2.28 14.27 16.12
C TYR A 271 3.55 13.55 15.66
N HIS A 272 3.62 13.20 14.38
CA HIS A 272 4.84 12.74 13.75
C HIS A 272 5.75 13.92 13.45
N THR A 273 7.06 13.73 13.65
CA THR A 273 8.06 14.77 13.35
C THR A 273 9.35 14.17 12.79
N ALA A 274 9.95 14.89 11.85
CA ALA A 274 11.33 14.66 11.46
C ALA A 274 12.35 15.23 12.47
N ALA A 275 11.88 15.91 13.52
CA ALA A 275 12.71 16.53 14.57
C ALA A 275 13.80 17.46 14.01
N GLY A 276 13.51 18.21 12.95
CA GLY A 276 14.44 19.11 12.29
C GLY A 276 15.47 18.43 11.38
N SER A 277 15.36 17.11 11.17
CA SER A 277 16.27 16.37 10.29
C SER A 277 16.09 16.78 8.82
N LYS A 278 17.22 17.04 8.15
CA LYS A 278 17.26 17.25 6.69
C LYS A 278 17.34 15.93 5.90
N SER A 279 17.21 14.80 6.57
CA SER A 279 17.44 13.46 6.01
C SER A 279 16.25 12.52 6.21
N PHE A 280 15.04 13.06 6.24
CA PHE A 280 13.82 12.36 6.63
C PHE A 280 13.35 11.24 5.65
N TYR A 281 13.90 11.14 4.44
CA TYR A 281 13.56 10.04 3.54
C TYR A 281 14.19 8.69 3.95
N TYR A 282 15.26 8.71 4.76
CA TYR A 282 15.92 7.47 5.20
C TYR A 282 16.18 7.40 6.71
N THR A 283 15.83 8.43 7.48
CA THR A 283 15.78 8.37 8.94
C THR A 283 14.37 8.07 9.41
N ASN A 284 14.24 7.53 10.61
CA ASN A 284 12.93 7.26 11.20
C ASN A 284 12.25 8.58 11.63
N SER A 285 10.97 8.69 11.41
CA SER A 285 10.13 9.70 12.06
C SER A 285 10.05 9.44 13.58
N ARG A 286 9.61 10.44 14.33
CA ARG A 286 9.45 10.35 15.79
C ARG A 286 8.03 10.78 16.18
N ILE A 287 7.55 10.32 17.32
CA ILE A 287 6.39 10.89 17.99
C ILE A 287 6.87 11.98 18.91
N ALA A 288 6.39 13.20 18.69
CA ALA A 288 6.57 14.33 19.59
C ALA A 288 5.23 14.75 20.20
N VAL A 289 5.28 15.50 21.29
CA VAL A 289 4.14 16.11 21.98
C VAL A 289 4.41 17.58 22.20
N ILE A 290 3.40 18.41 21.98
CA ILE A 290 3.40 19.85 22.25
C ILE A 290 2.15 20.24 23.02
N ASP A 291 2.23 21.27 23.89
CA ASP A 291 1.04 21.84 24.52
C ASP A 291 0.15 22.53 23.47
N SER A 292 -1.16 22.37 23.59
CA SER A 292 -2.12 22.96 22.64
C SER A 292 -2.10 24.50 22.65
N SER A 293 -1.59 25.10 23.72
CA SER A 293 -1.31 26.54 23.82
C SER A 293 0.01 26.95 23.15
N GLY A 294 0.85 26.01 22.71
CA GLY A 294 2.20 26.23 22.15
C GLY A 294 3.29 26.01 23.18
N GLY A 295 4.54 26.24 22.79
CA GLY A 295 5.72 25.98 23.59
C GLY A 295 6.73 25.13 22.85
N SER A 296 7.66 24.49 23.58
CA SER A 296 8.69 23.64 22.98
C SER A 296 8.19 22.18 22.86
N PRO A 297 8.29 21.57 21.67
CA PRO A 297 7.98 20.17 21.51
C PRO A 297 8.89 19.25 22.33
N ARG A 298 8.36 18.11 22.76
CA ARG A 298 9.09 17.04 23.44
C ARG A 298 9.00 15.74 22.66
N ILE A 299 10.14 15.21 22.21
CA ILE A 299 10.21 13.92 21.50
C ILE A 299 10.05 12.79 22.51
N LEU A 300 9.12 11.87 22.27
CA LEU A 300 8.83 10.75 23.16
C LEU A 300 9.36 9.40 22.64
N SER A 301 9.38 9.17 21.34
CA SER A 301 9.77 7.89 20.74
C SER A 301 11.23 7.81 20.29
N GLY A 302 12.11 8.65 20.86
CA GLY A 302 13.52 8.73 20.43
C GLY A 302 14.31 7.42 20.56
N SER A 303 13.93 6.54 21.49
CA SER A 303 14.54 5.22 21.69
C SER A 303 13.94 4.10 20.82
N PHE A 304 12.86 4.38 20.09
CA PHE A 304 12.20 3.40 19.22
C PHE A 304 12.84 3.43 17.83
N ASP A 305 13.49 2.33 17.46
CA ASP A 305 14.26 2.25 16.22
C ASP A 305 13.44 1.77 15.02
N GLU A 306 12.28 2.39 14.79
CA GLU A 306 11.46 2.21 13.58
C GLU A 306 10.49 3.40 13.44
N ASP A 307 9.82 3.52 12.26
CA ASP A 307 8.76 4.51 12.04
C ASP A 307 7.51 4.14 12.83
N PRO A 308 7.08 4.98 13.79
CA PRO A 308 5.79 4.81 14.44
C PRO A 308 4.67 5.42 13.59
N ASN A 309 3.55 4.73 13.45
CA ASN A 309 2.32 5.28 12.85
C ASN A 309 1.31 5.53 13.98
N LEU A 310 1.00 6.79 14.27
CA LEU A 310 0.04 7.18 15.30
C LEU A 310 -1.34 6.59 15.01
N VAL A 311 -1.97 6.04 16.04
CA VAL A 311 -3.33 5.47 15.97
C VAL A 311 -4.29 6.31 16.78
N ALA A 312 -3.98 6.58 18.05
CA ALA A 312 -4.83 7.35 18.94
C ALA A 312 -4.08 7.72 20.24
N TRP A 313 -4.58 8.71 20.96
CA TRP A 313 -4.17 9.00 22.33
C TRP A 313 -5.33 8.77 23.28
N GLY A 314 -5.23 7.76 24.13
CA GLY A 314 -6.23 7.38 25.11
C GLY A 314 -5.75 7.61 26.55
N PRO A 315 -6.63 7.33 27.53
CA PRO A 315 -6.28 7.45 28.95
C PRO A 315 -5.07 6.62 29.38
N GLY A 316 -4.80 5.51 28.68
CA GLY A 316 -3.67 4.63 28.97
C GLY A 316 -2.34 5.03 28.30
N GLY A 317 -2.32 6.05 27.44
CA GLY A 317 -1.15 6.51 26.69
C GLY A 317 -1.41 6.70 25.20
N ILE A 318 -0.32 6.89 24.45
CA ILE A 318 -0.34 7.06 23.00
C ILE A 318 -0.20 5.68 22.35
N TYR A 319 -1.14 5.34 21.47
CA TYR A 319 -1.12 4.09 20.69
C TYR A 319 -0.57 4.35 19.31
N PHE A 320 0.36 3.51 18.88
CA PHE A 320 0.94 3.58 17.54
C PHE A 320 1.23 2.18 17.00
N SER A 321 1.24 2.02 15.70
CA SER A 321 1.67 0.78 15.04
C SER A 321 3.03 0.96 14.40
N ALA A 322 3.81 -0.12 14.32
CA ALA A 322 5.11 -0.11 13.66
C ALA A 322 5.48 -1.48 13.13
N LEU A 323 6.36 -1.47 12.14
CA LEU A 323 7.01 -2.68 11.62
C LEU A 323 8.04 -3.23 12.63
N GLN A 324 8.19 -4.55 12.61
CA GLN A 324 9.24 -5.29 13.32
C GLN A 324 9.70 -6.40 12.36
N LYS A 325 10.65 -6.09 11.48
CA LYS A 325 11.05 -6.92 10.36
C LYS A 325 9.86 -7.21 9.42
N THR A 326 9.53 -8.50 9.21
CA THR A 326 8.39 -8.93 8.40
C THR A 326 7.04 -8.91 9.15
N ALA A 327 7.03 -8.59 10.44
CA ALA A 327 5.84 -8.45 11.26
C ALA A 327 5.43 -6.98 11.44
N ALA A 328 4.25 -6.74 11.99
CA ALA A 328 3.80 -5.41 12.36
C ALA A 328 2.89 -5.48 13.59
N HIS A 329 3.07 -4.56 14.52
CA HIS A 329 2.46 -4.62 15.82
C HIS A 329 1.88 -3.27 16.28
N LEU A 330 0.94 -3.35 17.24
CA LEU A 330 0.47 -2.20 18.01
C LEU A 330 1.31 -2.05 19.27
N PHE A 331 1.70 -0.82 19.56
CA PHE A 331 2.46 -0.41 20.73
C PHE A 331 1.70 0.64 21.51
N ARG A 332 2.05 0.77 22.79
CA ARG A 332 1.64 1.87 23.67
C ARG A 332 2.87 2.58 24.19
N LEU A 333 2.85 3.91 24.05
CA LEU A 333 3.85 4.84 24.56
C LEU A 333 3.27 5.59 25.75
N ASP A 334 3.93 5.52 26.89
CA ASP A 334 3.61 6.32 28.07
C ASP A 334 4.07 7.77 27.86
N PRO A 335 3.16 8.76 27.87
CA PRO A 335 3.52 10.14 27.56
C PRO A 335 4.34 10.85 28.66
N GLN A 336 4.41 10.29 29.86
CA GLN A 336 5.18 10.84 30.99
C GLN A 336 6.62 10.31 30.98
N SER A 337 6.77 8.98 30.94
CA SER A 337 8.06 8.31 31.05
C SER A 337 8.74 8.05 29.70
N GLY A 338 8.00 8.10 28.59
CA GLY A 338 8.49 7.65 27.27
C GLY A 338 8.63 6.13 27.14
N ALA A 339 8.15 5.35 28.12
CA ALA A 339 8.22 3.90 28.07
C ALA A 339 7.30 3.33 26.97
N ILE A 340 7.83 2.40 26.20
CA ILE A 340 7.11 1.76 25.08
C ILE A 340 6.88 0.29 25.40
N SER A 341 5.64 -0.17 25.23
CA SER A 341 5.26 -1.57 25.40
C SER A 341 4.48 -2.07 24.19
N ARG A 342 4.81 -3.27 23.70
CA ARG A 342 4.05 -3.95 22.64
C ARG A 342 2.78 -4.56 23.19
N ILE A 343 1.68 -4.40 22.45
CA ILE A 343 0.35 -4.90 22.82
C ILE A 343 0.04 -6.21 22.09
N THR A 344 0.37 -6.30 20.79
CA THR A 344 -0.01 -7.44 19.95
C THR A 344 1.09 -8.48 19.82
N GLY A 345 0.71 -9.72 19.55
CA GLY A 345 1.56 -10.88 19.28
C GLY A 345 0.81 -11.93 18.44
N PRO A 346 1.40 -13.05 18.08
CA PRO A 346 2.81 -13.43 18.25
C PRO A 346 3.80 -12.61 17.43
N ASP A 347 5.10 -12.92 17.51
CA ASP A 347 6.18 -12.14 16.88
C ASP A 347 6.11 -12.07 15.35
N ASP A 348 5.48 -13.03 14.72
CA ASP A 348 5.30 -13.14 13.26
C ASP A 348 3.97 -12.58 12.74
N LEU A 349 3.15 -11.97 13.63
CA LEU A 349 1.87 -11.37 13.25
C LEU A 349 2.10 -10.09 12.43
N ALA A 350 1.51 -10.03 11.24
CA ALA A 350 1.47 -8.82 10.42
C ALA A 350 0.14 -8.09 10.64
N ALA A 351 0.07 -7.18 11.61
CA ALA A 351 -1.15 -6.47 11.98
C ALA A 351 -1.11 -4.98 11.56
N SER A 352 -2.24 -4.44 11.12
CA SER A 352 -2.36 -3.05 10.66
C SER A 352 -3.81 -2.53 10.76
N GLY A 353 -4.02 -1.23 10.47
CA GLY A 353 -5.36 -0.64 10.39
C GLY A 353 -6.11 -0.68 11.71
N PHE A 354 -5.42 -0.47 12.82
CA PHE A 354 -6.01 -0.52 14.17
C PHE A 354 -7.09 0.55 14.38
N SER A 355 -8.17 0.15 15.01
CA SER A 355 -9.27 1.01 15.46
C SER A 355 -9.64 0.62 16.89
N LEU A 356 -9.71 1.60 17.80
CA LEU A 356 -9.98 1.40 19.21
C LEU A 356 -11.39 1.88 19.57
N THR A 357 -12.04 1.24 20.54
CA THR A 357 -13.29 1.73 21.12
C THR A 357 -13.08 3.05 21.85
N LYS A 358 -14.15 3.81 22.08
CA LYS A 358 -14.11 5.11 22.80
C LYS A 358 -13.47 4.99 24.20
N ASN A 359 -13.64 3.85 24.87
CA ASN A 359 -13.05 3.58 26.19
C ASN A 359 -11.65 2.94 26.14
N PHE A 360 -11.09 2.71 24.95
CA PHE A 360 -9.78 2.08 24.70
C PHE A 360 -9.62 0.66 25.28
N LYS A 361 -10.71 -0.04 25.55
CA LYS A 361 -10.65 -1.42 26.09
C LYS A 361 -10.59 -2.48 25.00
N GLU A 362 -11.07 -2.17 23.80
CA GLU A 362 -11.24 -3.12 22.70
C GLU A 362 -10.73 -2.50 21.40
N MET A 363 -10.33 -3.36 20.47
CA MET A 363 -9.82 -2.95 19.17
C MET A 363 -10.25 -3.89 18.05
N ALA A 364 -10.33 -3.34 16.84
CA ALA A 364 -10.39 -4.09 15.59
C ALA A 364 -9.17 -3.76 14.74
N PHE A 365 -8.72 -4.72 13.94
CA PHE A 365 -7.53 -4.58 13.09
C PHE A 365 -7.55 -5.60 11.95
N VAL A 366 -6.74 -5.36 10.92
CA VAL A 366 -6.40 -6.35 9.89
C VAL A 366 -5.17 -7.10 10.33
N ALA A 367 -5.16 -8.42 10.16
CA ALA A 367 -3.93 -9.17 10.36
C ALA A 367 -3.85 -10.44 9.50
N ALA A 368 -2.61 -10.89 9.28
CA ALA A 368 -2.28 -12.19 8.74
C ALA A 368 -1.11 -12.81 9.50
N GLN A 369 -1.08 -14.13 9.56
CA GLN A 369 0.07 -14.93 9.97
C GLN A 369 0.80 -15.46 8.71
N PRO A 370 2.02 -16.01 8.83
CA PRO A 370 2.68 -16.66 7.71
C PRO A 370 1.76 -17.68 7.01
N ASN A 371 1.81 -17.66 5.67
CA ASN A 371 0.98 -18.51 4.81
C ASN A 371 -0.54 -18.32 4.95
N SER A 372 -1.00 -17.24 5.59
CA SER A 372 -2.42 -16.92 5.71
C SER A 372 -2.80 -15.65 4.95
N TYR A 373 -4.09 -15.51 4.67
CA TYR A 373 -4.69 -14.33 4.05
C TYR A 373 -5.08 -13.29 5.10
N ASN A 374 -5.16 -12.02 4.71
CA ASN A 374 -5.60 -10.95 5.61
C ASN A 374 -7.07 -11.12 6.03
N GLU A 375 -7.29 -11.01 7.33
CA GLU A 375 -8.61 -11.05 7.95
C GLU A 375 -8.83 -9.87 8.87
N ILE A 376 -10.09 -9.53 9.15
CA ILE A 376 -10.43 -8.60 10.21
C ILE A 376 -10.50 -9.37 11.54
N TYR A 377 -9.85 -8.81 12.53
CA TYR A 377 -9.84 -9.33 13.90
C TYR A 377 -10.40 -8.31 14.89
N TYR A 378 -10.84 -8.83 16.01
CA TYR A 378 -11.21 -8.11 17.23
C TYR A 378 -10.41 -8.66 18.40
N SER A 379 -10.04 -7.80 19.36
CA SER A 379 -9.40 -8.22 20.61
C SER A 379 -9.63 -7.18 21.71
N ALA A 380 -9.56 -7.62 22.97
CA ALA A 380 -9.32 -6.71 24.07
C ALA A 380 -7.90 -6.15 23.98
N VAL A 381 -7.71 -4.89 24.43
CA VAL A 381 -6.41 -4.22 24.42
C VAL A 381 -5.52 -4.70 25.56
N ALA A 382 -6.09 -4.86 26.76
CA ALA A 382 -5.34 -5.26 27.96
C ALA A 382 -4.90 -6.74 27.92
N GLU A 383 -5.67 -7.59 27.28
CA GLU A 383 -5.41 -9.02 27.13
C GLU A 383 -5.59 -9.39 25.66
N PHE A 384 -4.49 -9.40 24.92
CA PHE A 384 -4.54 -9.67 23.48
C PHE A 384 -4.93 -11.13 23.20
N ARG A 385 -6.18 -11.30 22.79
CA ARG A 385 -6.77 -12.58 22.36
C ARG A 385 -7.56 -12.35 21.08
N PRO A 386 -6.91 -12.41 19.91
CA PRO A 386 -7.55 -12.06 18.64
C PRO A 386 -8.64 -13.08 18.26
N LYS A 387 -9.85 -12.58 18.05
CA LYS A 387 -10.98 -13.29 17.46
C LYS A 387 -11.13 -12.87 16.00
N LYS A 388 -11.05 -13.83 15.08
CA LYS A 388 -11.27 -13.60 13.66
C LYS A 388 -12.75 -13.26 13.40
N LEU A 389 -13.02 -12.17 12.71
CA LEU A 389 -14.37 -11.70 12.34
C LEU A 389 -14.74 -11.95 10.88
N THR A 390 -13.77 -12.19 10.00
CA THR A 390 -13.99 -12.48 8.58
C THR A 390 -13.50 -13.86 8.21
N ALA A 391 -13.77 -14.28 7.00
CA ALA A 391 -13.33 -15.55 6.42
C ALA A 391 -12.85 -15.32 4.98
N MET A 392 -11.99 -14.28 4.81
CA MET A 392 -11.48 -13.93 3.48
C MET A 392 -10.56 -15.01 2.92
N GLY A 393 -9.87 -15.75 3.78
CA GLY A 393 -9.03 -16.88 3.40
C GLY A 393 -9.81 -18.07 2.79
N ASP A 394 -11.12 -18.20 3.05
CA ASP A 394 -11.95 -19.27 2.48
C ASP A 394 -11.99 -19.22 0.94
N GLN A 395 -11.74 -18.07 0.33
CA GLN A 395 -11.62 -17.91 -1.14
C GLN A 395 -10.47 -18.72 -1.73
N LEU A 396 -9.50 -19.09 -0.90
CA LEU A 396 -8.32 -19.87 -1.31
C LEU A 396 -8.54 -21.38 -1.19
N THR A 397 -9.69 -21.79 -0.63
CA THR A 397 -10.02 -23.22 -0.50
C THR A 397 -10.12 -23.87 -1.87
N GLY A 398 -9.42 -25.00 -2.03
CA GLY A 398 -9.36 -25.74 -3.29
C GLY A 398 -8.23 -25.34 -4.23
N PHE A 399 -7.45 -24.29 -3.91
CA PHE A 399 -6.20 -24.01 -4.60
C PHE A 399 -5.01 -24.70 -3.92
N LYS A 400 -4.05 -25.12 -4.74
CA LYS A 400 -2.76 -25.65 -4.29
C LYS A 400 -1.77 -24.49 -4.23
N LEU A 401 -1.60 -23.91 -3.04
CA LEU A 401 -0.76 -22.72 -2.84
C LEU A 401 0.69 -23.09 -2.49
N ALA A 402 1.61 -22.24 -2.89
CA ALA A 402 3.00 -22.28 -2.48
C ALA A 402 3.16 -21.96 -0.97
N SER A 403 4.18 -22.52 -0.34
CA SER A 403 4.56 -22.20 1.06
C SER A 403 5.58 -21.05 1.09
N ARG A 404 5.55 -20.28 2.17
CA ARG A 404 6.38 -19.09 2.39
C ARG A 404 7.14 -19.21 3.69
N GLU A 405 8.44 -18.93 3.67
CA GLU A 405 9.29 -18.87 4.86
C GLU A 405 10.25 -17.69 4.78
N VAL A 406 10.67 -17.17 5.92
CA VAL A 406 11.71 -16.13 6.00
C VAL A 406 13.07 -16.83 6.06
N ILE A 407 13.98 -16.41 5.18
CA ILE A 407 15.38 -16.88 5.15
C ILE A 407 16.33 -15.69 5.36
N GLN A 408 17.58 -15.99 5.73
CA GLN A 408 18.64 -15.00 5.95
C GLN A 408 19.91 -15.38 5.21
N TRP A 409 20.63 -14.36 4.74
CA TRP A 409 21.97 -14.52 4.15
C TRP A 409 22.85 -13.31 4.45
N LYS A 410 24.12 -13.39 4.08
CA LYS A 410 25.07 -12.29 4.20
C LYS A 410 25.31 -11.63 2.85
N SER A 411 25.27 -10.30 2.82
CA SER A 411 25.74 -9.50 1.71
C SER A 411 27.27 -9.45 1.66
N THR A 412 27.81 -8.90 0.58
CA THR A 412 29.27 -8.82 0.36
C THR A 412 30.02 -8.02 1.44
N ASP A 413 29.37 -7.06 2.06
CA ASP A 413 29.90 -6.22 3.13
C ASP A 413 29.58 -6.75 4.55
N GLY A 414 28.99 -7.95 4.64
CA GLY A 414 28.64 -8.61 5.89
C GLY A 414 27.29 -8.21 6.46
N ALA A 415 26.52 -7.31 5.82
CA ALA A 415 25.16 -7.00 6.21
C ALA A 415 24.29 -8.26 6.20
N THR A 416 23.44 -8.42 7.23
CA THR A 416 22.47 -9.51 7.28
C THR A 416 21.22 -9.08 6.54
N ILE A 417 20.86 -9.82 5.49
CA ILE A 417 19.67 -9.60 4.69
C ILE A 417 18.67 -10.71 5.00
N GLU A 418 17.41 -10.33 5.14
CA GLU A 418 16.27 -11.26 5.20
C GLU A 418 15.51 -11.22 3.88
N GLY A 419 14.75 -12.27 3.61
CA GLY A 419 13.83 -12.32 2.47
C GLY A 419 12.83 -13.43 2.64
N VAL A 420 11.74 -13.35 1.88
CA VAL A 420 10.72 -14.40 1.83
C VAL A 420 11.06 -15.36 0.69
N LEU A 421 11.31 -16.61 1.02
CA LEU A 421 11.43 -17.70 0.04
C LEU A 421 10.07 -18.38 -0.10
N ILE A 422 9.56 -18.39 -1.34
CA ILE A 422 8.31 -19.06 -1.71
C ILE A 422 8.67 -20.35 -2.45
N LYS A 423 8.12 -21.46 -1.96
CA LYS A 423 8.40 -22.81 -2.44
C LYS A 423 7.15 -23.41 -3.08
N PRO A 424 7.28 -24.14 -4.21
CA PRO A 424 6.16 -24.90 -4.78
C PRO A 424 5.46 -25.78 -3.74
N ALA A 425 4.18 -26.05 -3.92
CA ALA A 425 3.43 -26.90 -3.00
C ALA A 425 3.93 -28.36 -2.94
N ASP A 426 4.65 -28.81 -3.97
CA ASP A 426 5.31 -30.11 -4.07
C ASP A 426 6.84 -30.00 -4.03
N TYR A 427 7.33 -29.04 -3.23
CA TYR A 427 8.75 -28.81 -3.06
C TYR A 427 9.49 -30.03 -2.53
N ASP A 428 10.57 -30.38 -3.20
CA ASP A 428 11.49 -31.47 -2.85
C ASP A 428 12.92 -30.91 -2.68
N PRO A 429 13.51 -30.92 -1.48
CA PRO A 429 14.83 -30.35 -1.23
C PRO A 429 15.98 -31.06 -1.98
N SER A 430 15.75 -32.22 -2.58
CA SER A 430 16.74 -32.93 -3.39
C SER A 430 16.84 -32.44 -4.84
N ARG A 431 15.88 -31.59 -5.28
CA ARG A 431 15.80 -31.08 -6.65
C ARG A 431 16.34 -29.66 -6.75
N LYS A 432 16.83 -29.31 -7.94
CA LYS A 432 17.15 -27.92 -8.31
C LYS A 432 15.97 -27.30 -9.07
N TYR A 433 15.70 -26.04 -8.76
CA TYR A 433 14.58 -25.29 -9.28
C TYR A 433 15.02 -24.05 -10.07
N PRO A 434 14.25 -23.59 -11.07
CA PRO A 434 14.36 -22.21 -11.52
C PRO A 434 14.17 -21.26 -10.36
N LEU A 435 14.82 -20.11 -10.38
CA LEU A 435 14.63 -19.05 -9.37
C LEU A 435 14.11 -17.78 -10.04
N LEU A 436 13.02 -17.22 -9.51
CA LEU A 436 12.55 -15.89 -9.85
C LEU A 436 12.72 -14.98 -8.64
N VAL A 437 13.47 -13.89 -8.81
CA VAL A 437 13.61 -12.87 -7.77
C VAL A 437 12.58 -11.78 -8.03
N VAL A 438 11.73 -11.50 -7.04
CA VAL A 438 10.71 -10.44 -7.08
C VAL A 438 11.10 -9.37 -6.09
N ILE A 439 11.49 -8.20 -6.59
CA ILE A 439 12.08 -7.13 -5.79
C ILE A 439 11.03 -6.06 -5.54
N HIS A 440 10.75 -5.75 -4.26
CA HIS A 440 9.78 -4.72 -3.87
C HIS A 440 10.27 -3.31 -4.18
N GLY A 441 9.34 -2.36 -4.26
CA GLY A 441 9.61 -0.94 -4.40
C GLY A 441 9.91 -0.25 -3.06
N GLY A 442 10.26 1.03 -3.12
CA GLY A 442 10.47 1.81 -1.91
C GLY A 442 11.55 2.87 -2.04
N PRO A 443 12.75 2.64 -1.44
CA PRO A 443 13.35 1.41 -0.86
C PRO A 443 12.72 0.91 0.44
N THR A 444 11.89 1.68 1.11
CA THR A 444 11.31 1.37 2.42
C THR A 444 10.13 0.36 2.40
N GLY A 445 9.91 -0.36 1.30
CA GLY A 445 9.01 -1.50 1.26
C GLY A 445 9.48 -2.65 2.15
N VAL A 446 8.58 -3.60 2.42
CA VAL A 446 8.92 -4.86 3.11
C VAL A 446 8.02 -5.99 2.60
N ASP A 447 8.64 -7.08 2.21
CA ASP A 447 7.95 -8.32 1.84
C ASP A 447 7.73 -9.21 3.05
N ARG A 448 6.51 -9.77 3.13
CA ARG A 448 6.05 -10.59 4.26
C ARG A 448 5.67 -11.98 3.79
N PRO A 449 5.78 -13.00 4.66
CA PRO A 449 5.44 -14.39 4.31
C PRO A 449 3.91 -14.64 4.31
N THR A 450 3.10 -13.65 3.98
CA THR A 450 1.64 -13.74 3.93
C THR A 450 1.13 -13.95 2.52
N VAL A 451 -0.08 -14.49 2.37
CA VAL A 451 -0.76 -14.62 1.09
C VAL A 451 -1.52 -13.33 0.81
N ALA A 452 -1.37 -12.79 -0.38
CA ALA A 452 -2.07 -11.59 -0.85
C ALA A 452 -2.44 -11.74 -2.33
N PRO A 453 -3.43 -11.00 -2.84
CA PRO A 453 -3.69 -10.98 -4.27
C PRO A 453 -2.47 -10.50 -5.05
N ASP A 454 -2.13 -11.21 -6.11
CA ASP A 454 -1.10 -10.74 -7.04
C ASP A 454 -1.61 -9.51 -7.79
N ARG A 455 -0.70 -8.56 -8.08
CA ARG A 455 -1.02 -7.32 -8.80
C ARG A 455 -0.15 -7.09 -10.03
N TYR A 456 1.11 -7.52 -9.99
CA TYR A 456 2.08 -7.39 -11.08
C TYR A 456 2.75 -8.72 -11.44
N TYR A 457 2.81 -9.65 -10.49
CA TYR A 457 3.54 -10.91 -10.63
C TYR A 457 2.66 -12.09 -10.26
N PRO A 458 2.43 -13.06 -11.15
CA PRO A 458 1.60 -14.24 -10.86
C PRO A 458 2.38 -15.28 -10.06
N ILE A 459 2.60 -15.01 -8.78
CA ILE A 459 3.48 -15.75 -7.88
C ILE A 459 3.07 -17.23 -7.79
N GLU A 460 1.79 -17.52 -7.58
CA GLU A 460 1.30 -18.90 -7.44
C GLU A 460 1.45 -19.69 -8.75
N MET A 461 1.28 -19.06 -9.91
CA MET A 461 1.47 -19.69 -11.19
C MET A 461 2.94 -20.01 -11.46
N PHE A 462 3.86 -19.10 -11.14
CA PHE A 462 5.29 -19.37 -11.25
C PHE A 462 5.74 -20.49 -10.30
N ALA A 463 5.26 -20.49 -9.07
CA ALA A 463 5.53 -21.57 -8.12
C ALA A 463 5.01 -22.91 -8.63
N ALA A 464 3.80 -22.95 -9.19
CA ALA A 464 3.21 -24.15 -9.77
C ALA A 464 3.96 -24.68 -11.02
N LYS A 465 4.65 -23.79 -11.77
CA LYS A 465 5.59 -24.20 -12.82
C LYS A 465 6.90 -24.76 -12.25
N GLY A 466 7.02 -24.83 -10.94
CA GLY A 466 8.19 -25.36 -10.25
C GLY A 466 9.29 -24.31 -10.06
N ALA A 467 8.99 -23.02 -9.98
CA ALA A 467 9.97 -22.03 -9.58
C ALA A 467 10.02 -21.87 -8.06
N LEU A 468 11.22 -21.64 -7.51
CA LEU A 468 11.41 -20.93 -6.26
C LEU A 468 11.25 -19.43 -6.53
N ILE A 469 10.63 -18.69 -5.60
CA ILE A 469 10.56 -17.24 -5.69
C ILE A 469 11.23 -16.65 -4.45
N LEU A 470 12.24 -15.80 -4.65
CA LEU A 470 12.90 -15.03 -3.60
C LEU A 470 12.39 -13.60 -3.62
N ARG A 471 11.88 -13.11 -2.48
CA ARG A 471 11.49 -11.72 -2.28
C ARG A 471 12.41 -11.11 -1.21
N PRO A 472 13.51 -10.46 -1.61
CA PRO A 472 14.49 -9.93 -0.68
C PRO A 472 14.00 -8.65 0.01
N ASN A 473 14.17 -8.56 1.33
CA ASN A 473 14.12 -7.31 2.09
C ASN A 473 15.55 -6.75 2.13
N TYR A 474 15.95 -6.14 1.02
CA TYR A 474 17.29 -5.58 0.83
C TYR A 474 17.51 -4.36 1.72
N ARG A 475 18.77 -3.91 1.87
CA ARG A 475 19.09 -2.69 2.63
C ARG A 475 18.20 -1.51 2.19
N GLY A 476 17.78 -0.69 3.14
CA GLY A 476 16.78 0.35 2.88
C GLY A 476 15.36 -0.06 3.25
N SER A 477 15.04 -1.36 3.34
CA SER A 477 13.72 -1.84 3.76
C SER A 477 13.38 -1.38 5.18
N ALA A 478 12.10 -1.03 5.40
CA ALA A 478 11.57 -0.72 6.72
C ALA A 478 11.47 -1.97 7.61
N GLY A 479 11.34 -1.78 8.93
CA GLY A 479 11.24 -2.88 9.89
C GLY A 479 12.57 -3.37 10.45
N TYR A 480 13.69 -2.88 9.92
CA TYR A 480 15.04 -3.32 10.29
C TYR A 480 15.86 -2.22 10.98
N GLY A 481 15.23 -1.13 11.37
CA GLY A 481 15.82 0.01 12.05
C GLY A 481 16.47 1.04 11.13
N GLU A 482 16.75 2.23 11.69
CA GLU A 482 17.26 3.38 10.94
C GLU A 482 18.64 3.11 10.32
N ARG A 483 19.50 2.37 11.04
CA ARG A 483 20.84 2.02 10.53
C ARG A 483 20.73 1.18 9.24
N PHE A 484 19.84 0.21 9.19
CA PHE A 484 19.65 -0.63 8.00
C PHE A 484 19.07 0.17 6.84
N ARG A 485 18.09 1.03 7.13
CA ARG A 485 17.47 1.94 6.16
C ARG A 485 18.52 2.88 5.54
N SER A 486 19.43 3.44 6.33
CA SER A 486 20.44 4.39 5.87
C SER A 486 21.61 3.76 5.08
N LEU A 487 21.72 2.42 5.00
CA LEU A 487 22.75 1.74 4.21
C LEU A 487 22.70 2.03 2.71
N ASN A 488 21.57 2.55 2.21
CA ASN A 488 21.40 2.99 0.81
C ASN A 488 21.93 4.41 0.54
N VAL A 489 22.32 5.16 1.54
CA VAL A 489 22.85 6.52 1.35
C VAL A 489 24.16 6.47 0.56
N ARG A 490 24.21 7.18 -0.60
CA ARG A 490 25.28 7.15 -1.61
C ARG A 490 25.63 5.73 -2.13
N ASN A 491 24.63 4.82 -2.04
CA ASN A 491 24.85 3.39 -2.27
C ASN A 491 23.65 2.72 -2.99
N LEU A 492 22.66 3.50 -3.41
CA LEU A 492 21.52 3.01 -4.19
C LEU A 492 22.01 2.30 -5.47
N GLY A 493 21.41 1.17 -5.82
CA GLY A 493 21.76 0.35 -6.98
C GLY A 493 23.10 -0.39 -6.83
N VAL A 494 23.86 -0.12 -5.80
CA VAL A 494 25.16 -0.77 -5.56
C VAL A 494 25.05 -1.76 -4.41
N GLY A 495 24.69 -1.29 -3.21
CA GLY A 495 24.58 -2.17 -2.04
C GLY A 495 23.37 -3.09 -2.09
N ASP A 496 22.22 -2.57 -2.45
CA ASP A 496 20.97 -3.31 -2.63
C ASP A 496 21.04 -4.33 -3.79
N TYR A 497 21.72 -4.00 -4.90
CA TYR A 497 22.06 -4.97 -5.94
C TYR A 497 22.83 -6.16 -5.37
N TRP A 498 23.89 -5.91 -4.58
CA TRP A 498 24.66 -7.00 -3.97
C TRP A 498 23.87 -7.81 -2.96
N ASP A 499 22.93 -7.19 -2.24
CA ASP A 499 22.01 -7.91 -1.35
C ASP A 499 21.18 -8.95 -2.12
N VAL A 500 20.70 -8.58 -3.32
CA VAL A 500 19.98 -9.49 -4.20
C VAL A 500 20.88 -10.58 -4.77
N ILE A 501 22.04 -10.21 -5.33
CA ILE A 501 22.98 -11.15 -5.94
C ILE A 501 23.44 -12.21 -4.94
N THR A 502 23.80 -11.79 -3.72
CA THR A 502 24.24 -12.73 -2.67
C THR A 502 23.11 -13.65 -2.18
N GLY A 503 21.85 -13.20 -2.25
CA GLY A 503 20.69 -14.06 -2.00
C GLY A 503 20.52 -15.16 -3.06
N VAL A 504 20.74 -14.82 -4.32
CA VAL A 504 20.77 -15.80 -5.42
C VAL A 504 21.92 -16.78 -5.23
N ASP A 505 23.14 -16.28 -4.97
CA ASP A 505 24.33 -17.10 -4.77
C ASP A 505 24.19 -18.02 -3.53
N TYR A 506 23.53 -17.54 -2.46
CA TYR A 506 23.20 -18.34 -1.27
C TYR A 506 22.33 -19.54 -1.63
N LEU A 507 21.27 -19.35 -2.39
CA LEU A 507 20.35 -20.43 -2.79
C LEU A 507 21.01 -21.42 -3.78
N ILE A 508 21.84 -20.93 -4.70
CA ILE A 508 22.67 -21.76 -5.58
C ILE A 508 23.64 -22.61 -4.75
N GLY A 509 24.34 -21.99 -3.78
CA GLY A 509 25.28 -22.67 -2.89
C GLY A 509 24.63 -23.71 -1.99
N LYS A 510 23.33 -23.56 -1.66
CA LYS A 510 22.53 -24.58 -0.98
C LYS A 510 22.12 -25.75 -1.89
N GLY A 511 22.39 -25.69 -3.19
CA GLY A 511 22.01 -26.72 -4.14
C GLY A 511 20.54 -26.68 -4.55
N LEU A 512 19.80 -25.64 -4.19
CA LEU A 512 18.35 -25.53 -4.43
C LEU A 512 18.02 -24.93 -5.80
N VAL A 513 18.92 -24.15 -6.38
CA VAL A 513 18.69 -23.36 -7.60
C VAL A 513 19.50 -23.90 -8.77
N ASP A 514 18.84 -24.00 -9.92
CA ASP A 514 19.48 -24.17 -11.21
C ASP A 514 20.02 -22.81 -11.68
N ARG A 515 21.36 -22.66 -11.64
CA ARG A 515 22.05 -21.40 -11.95
C ARG A 515 21.78 -20.85 -13.36
N ASP A 516 21.38 -21.72 -14.30
CA ASP A 516 21.13 -21.35 -15.69
C ASP A 516 19.67 -20.92 -15.93
N ARG A 517 18.84 -20.97 -14.88
CA ARG A 517 17.40 -20.63 -14.93
C ARG A 517 17.04 -19.66 -13.80
N VAL A 518 17.67 -18.49 -13.82
CA VAL A 518 17.40 -17.40 -12.84
C VAL A 518 16.81 -16.20 -13.56
N GLY A 519 15.72 -15.65 -13.05
CA GLY A 519 15.07 -14.42 -13.53
C GLY A 519 14.91 -13.38 -12.43
N SER A 520 14.80 -12.09 -12.80
CA SER A 520 14.52 -10.98 -11.87
C SER A 520 13.39 -10.11 -12.38
N MET A 521 12.56 -9.63 -11.47
CA MET A 521 11.49 -8.68 -11.76
C MET A 521 11.24 -7.76 -10.56
N GLY A 522 10.85 -6.51 -10.83
CA GLY A 522 10.52 -5.54 -9.79
C GLY A 522 9.83 -4.33 -10.36
N TRP A 523 9.16 -3.54 -9.49
CA TRP A 523 8.48 -2.29 -9.83
C TRP A 523 9.06 -1.15 -8.99
N SER A 524 9.20 0.06 -9.57
CA SER A 524 9.74 1.23 -8.88
C SER A 524 11.21 1.02 -8.50
N GLU A 525 11.57 1.11 -7.23
CA GLU A 525 12.92 0.75 -6.75
C GLU A 525 13.29 -0.70 -7.11
N GLY A 526 12.35 -1.64 -7.04
CA GLY A 526 12.57 -3.00 -7.52
C GLY A 526 12.84 -3.08 -9.01
N GLY A 527 12.20 -2.21 -9.82
CA GLY A 527 12.48 -2.01 -11.23
C GLY A 527 13.88 -1.43 -11.46
N TYR A 528 14.30 -0.49 -10.63
CA TYR A 528 15.63 0.09 -10.64
C TYR A 528 16.73 -0.95 -10.36
N ILE A 529 16.57 -1.75 -9.30
CA ILE A 529 17.52 -2.84 -9.01
C ILE A 529 17.52 -3.87 -10.15
N SER A 530 16.36 -4.17 -10.75
CA SER A 530 16.26 -5.05 -11.91
C SER A 530 16.95 -4.46 -13.15
N ALA A 531 16.88 -3.13 -13.37
CA ALA A 531 17.64 -2.45 -14.42
C ALA A 531 19.16 -2.54 -14.15
N PHE A 532 19.58 -2.40 -12.88
CA PHE A 532 20.97 -2.61 -12.49
C PHE A 532 21.44 -4.03 -12.78
N ILE A 533 20.62 -5.04 -12.47
CA ILE A 533 20.86 -6.45 -12.80
C ILE A 533 21.02 -6.62 -14.31
N THR A 534 20.13 -6.04 -15.14
CA THR A 534 20.22 -6.09 -16.61
C THR A 534 21.58 -5.58 -17.11
N CYS A 535 22.07 -4.48 -16.54
CA CYS A 535 23.27 -3.80 -17.02
C CYS A 535 24.59 -4.33 -16.42
N SER A 536 24.55 -5.06 -15.29
CA SER A 536 25.75 -5.37 -14.49
C SER A 536 25.92 -6.84 -14.12
N SER A 537 24.98 -7.73 -14.50
CA SER A 537 25.02 -9.15 -14.12
C SER A 537 24.82 -10.07 -15.33
N ASP A 538 25.57 -11.17 -15.37
CA ASP A 538 25.38 -12.28 -16.32
C ASP A 538 24.69 -13.51 -15.71
N ARG A 539 24.23 -13.42 -14.45
CA ARG A 539 23.60 -14.51 -13.72
C ARG A 539 22.13 -14.75 -14.12
N PHE A 540 21.52 -13.77 -14.77
CA PHE A 540 20.07 -13.81 -15.04
C PHE A 540 19.79 -14.14 -16.49
N LYS A 541 18.86 -15.06 -16.71
CA LYS A 541 18.39 -15.48 -18.03
C LYS A 541 17.41 -14.50 -18.64
N ALA A 542 16.65 -13.83 -17.82
CA ALA A 542 15.68 -12.81 -18.20
C ALA A 542 15.41 -11.82 -17.05
N VAL A 543 15.05 -10.58 -17.40
CA VAL A 543 14.67 -9.54 -16.43
C VAL A 543 13.38 -8.85 -16.88
N SER A 544 12.56 -8.41 -15.90
CA SER A 544 11.44 -7.49 -16.12
C SER A 544 11.61 -6.24 -15.26
N VAL A 545 11.68 -5.09 -15.91
CA VAL A 545 11.84 -3.76 -15.31
C VAL A 545 10.51 -3.03 -15.35
N GLY A 546 9.82 -2.97 -14.21
CA GLY A 546 8.57 -2.23 -14.06
C GLY A 546 8.83 -0.83 -13.49
N ALA A 547 8.46 0.24 -14.21
CA ALA A 547 8.63 1.64 -13.79
C ALA A 547 9.97 1.89 -13.07
N GLY A 548 11.08 1.37 -13.67
CA GLY A 548 12.42 1.41 -13.09
C GLY A 548 13.21 2.65 -13.50
N ILE A 549 14.13 3.06 -12.63
CA ILE A 549 15.05 4.16 -12.90
C ILE A 549 16.23 3.61 -13.71
N SER A 550 16.56 4.24 -14.83
CA SER A 550 17.76 3.93 -15.65
C SER A 550 18.90 4.90 -15.36
N ASP A 551 18.57 6.18 -15.19
CA ASP A 551 19.50 7.27 -14.94
C ASP A 551 18.98 8.21 -13.86
N TRP A 552 19.79 8.46 -12.84
CA TRP A 552 19.42 9.35 -11.75
C TRP A 552 19.35 10.83 -12.13
N ILE A 553 20.03 11.26 -13.21
CA ILE A 553 19.90 12.63 -13.72
C ILE A 553 18.55 12.76 -14.44
N THR A 554 18.23 11.82 -15.34
CA THR A 554 16.91 11.75 -16.01
C THR A 554 15.77 11.68 -14.97
N TYR A 555 15.94 10.89 -13.92
CA TYR A 555 14.99 10.84 -12.80
C TYR A 555 14.89 12.18 -12.08
N TYR A 556 16.01 12.76 -11.65
CA TYR A 556 16.08 13.98 -10.83
C TYR A 556 15.36 15.16 -11.50
N VAL A 557 15.55 15.36 -12.79
CA VAL A 557 14.99 16.53 -13.51
C VAL A 557 13.51 16.38 -13.87
N ASN A 558 12.94 15.17 -13.75
CA ASN A 558 11.56 14.90 -14.17
C ASN A 558 10.64 14.41 -13.05
N THR A 559 11.17 13.96 -11.90
CA THR A 559 10.38 13.37 -10.80
C THR A 559 9.60 14.43 -10.02
N ASP A 560 8.53 14.01 -9.37
CA ASP A 560 7.73 14.81 -8.42
C ASP A 560 8.32 14.84 -6.99
N ILE A 561 9.46 14.14 -6.72
CA ILE A 561 10.10 14.04 -5.41
C ILE A 561 11.62 14.31 -5.44
N HIS A 562 12.05 15.42 -6.04
CA HIS A 562 13.48 15.79 -6.10
C HIS A 562 14.23 15.71 -4.76
N PRO A 563 13.63 16.06 -3.59
CA PRO A 563 14.32 15.97 -2.31
C PRO A 563 14.76 14.55 -1.93
N PHE A 564 14.03 13.52 -2.35
CA PHE A 564 14.40 12.11 -2.18
C PHE A 564 15.82 11.85 -2.71
N THR A 565 16.06 12.19 -3.97
CA THR A 565 17.36 11.98 -4.62
C THR A 565 18.47 12.73 -3.91
N ARG A 566 18.24 14.01 -3.59
CA ARG A 566 19.25 14.84 -2.87
C ARG A 566 19.60 14.27 -1.50
N GLN A 567 18.62 13.71 -0.80
CA GLN A 567 18.89 13.13 0.52
C GLN A 567 19.64 11.80 0.41
N TYR A 568 19.24 10.91 -0.49
CA TYR A 568 19.95 9.63 -0.66
C TYR A 568 21.32 9.78 -1.30
N LEU A 569 21.48 10.59 -2.34
CA LEU A 569 22.75 10.80 -3.02
C LEU A 569 23.65 11.86 -2.36
N LYS A 570 23.08 12.64 -1.38
CA LYS A 570 23.78 13.69 -0.62
C LYS A 570 24.31 14.84 -1.50
N SER A 571 23.78 15.00 -2.70
CA SER A 571 24.21 16.05 -3.63
C SER A 571 23.14 16.30 -4.70
N THR A 572 23.32 17.34 -5.49
CA THR A 572 22.62 17.54 -6.75
C THR A 572 23.46 16.97 -7.92
N PRO A 573 22.87 16.68 -9.10
CA PRO A 573 23.64 16.23 -10.25
C PRO A 573 24.64 17.27 -10.76
N TRP A 574 24.43 18.53 -10.41
CA TRP A 574 25.30 19.65 -10.78
C TRP A 574 26.55 19.75 -9.93
N ASP A 575 26.46 19.33 -8.65
CA ASP A 575 27.54 19.43 -7.67
C ASP A 575 28.40 18.15 -7.59
N ASP A 576 27.79 16.96 -7.77
CA ASP A 576 28.50 15.66 -7.73
C ASP A 576 27.93 14.72 -8.81
N PRO A 577 28.22 14.94 -10.09
CA PRO A 577 27.74 14.09 -11.18
C PRO A 577 28.25 12.64 -11.09
N GLU A 578 29.38 12.40 -10.41
CA GLU A 578 29.96 11.07 -10.32
C GLU A 578 29.12 10.12 -9.43
N ILE A 579 28.49 10.60 -8.36
CA ILE A 579 27.58 9.75 -7.59
C ILE A 579 26.35 9.37 -8.40
N TYR A 580 25.81 10.29 -9.21
CA TYR A 580 24.69 10.03 -10.11
C TYR A 580 25.05 8.99 -11.15
N LYS A 581 26.22 9.11 -11.79
CA LYS A 581 26.74 8.14 -12.74
C LYS A 581 26.98 6.77 -12.11
N LYS A 582 27.61 6.73 -10.93
CA LYS A 582 27.89 5.48 -10.20
C LYS A 582 26.61 4.70 -9.89
N THR A 583 25.54 5.39 -9.54
CA THR A 583 24.28 4.81 -9.12
C THR A 583 23.27 4.61 -10.26
N SER A 584 23.60 4.99 -11.49
CA SER A 584 22.73 4.86 -12.68
C SER A 584 23.01 3.58 -13.46
N PRO A 585 22.03 2.67 -13.61
CA PRO A 585 22.17 1.44 -14.42
C PRO A 585 22.70 1.68 -15.81
N ILE A 586 22.25 2.74 -16.48
CA ILE A 586 22.63 3.08 -17.86
C ILE A 586 24.15 3.24 -18.05
N SER A 587 24.86 3.65 -16.99
CA SER A 587 26.32 3.80 -17.02
C SER A 587 27.06 2.48 -17.28
N TYR A 588 26.39 1.36 -17.05
CA TYR A 588 26.91 -0.01 -17.17
C TYR A 588 26.33 -0.77 -18.36
N VAL A 589 25.46 -0.15 -19.15
CA VAL A 589 24.71 -0.81 -20.24
C VAL A 589 25.62 -1.41 -21.34
N LYS A 590 26.88 -0.96 -21.47
CA LYS A 590 27.84 -1.54 -22.40
C LYS A 590 28.07 -3.04 -22.18
N ASP A 591 27.91 -3.51 -20.92
CA ASP A 591 28.12 -4.88 -20.50
C ASP A 591 26.82 -5.70 -20.43
N ALA A 592 25.67 -5.09 -20.73
CA ALA A 592 24.37 -5.74 -20.72
C ALA A 592 24.29 -6.91 -21.72
N ARG A 593 23.66 -8.02 -21.30
CA ARG A 593 23.47 -9.22 -22.13
C ARG A 593 22.08 -9.85 -21.94
N THR A 594 21.36 -9.46 -20.89
CA THR A 594 20.15 -10.14 -20.44
C THR A 594 18.91 -9.63 -21.17
N PRO A 595 18.12 -10.50 -21.79
CA PRO A 595 16.82 -10.16 -22.36
C PRO A 595 15.93 -9.45 -21.32
N THR A 596 15.35 -8.31 -21.71
CA THR A 596 14.67 -7.43 -20.76
C THR A 596 13.29 -7.00 -21.28
N LEU A 597 12.26 -7.22 -20.43
CA LEU A 597 10.93 -6.64 -20.56
C LEU A 597 10.87 -5.34 -19.75
N ILE A 598 10.41 -4.25 -20.37
CA ILE A 598 10.18 -2.97 -19.69
C ILE A 598 8.69 -2.69 -19.67
N GLN A 599 8.13 -2.37 -18.50
CA GLN A 599 6.70 -2.05 -18.33
C GLN A 599 6.56 -0.71 -17.60
N HIS A 600 5.80 0.25 -18.16
CA HIS A 600 5.75 1.60 -17.59
C HIS A 600 4.38 2.26 -17.79
N GLY A 601 3.93 3.08 -16.81
CA GLY A 601 2.79 3.96 -16.98
C GLY A 601 3.14 5.20 -17.80
N GLU A 602 2.28 5.58 -18.76
CA GLU A 602 2.52 6.72 -19.66
C GLU A 602 2.70 8.06 -18.91
N LEU A 603 1.91 8.25 -17.85
CA LEU A 603 1.83 9.49 -17.06
C LEU A 603 2.54 9.40 -15.71
N ASP A 604 3.55 8.54 -15.61
CA ASP A 604 4.29 8.34 -14.38
C ASP A 604 5.14 9.58 -14.05
N LYS A 605 4.79 10.26 -12.94
CA LYS A 605 5.53 11.41 -12.41
C LYS A 605 6.52 11.00 -11.30
N ARG A 606 6.34 9.81 -10.68
CA ARG A 606 7.22 9.32 -9.62
C ARG A 606 8.54 8.78 -10.17
N VAL A 607 8.45 7.86 -11.13
CA VAL A 607 9.56 7.40 -11.96
C VAL A 607 9.21 7.76 -13.40
N PRO A 608 9.63 8.92 -13.90
CA PRO A 608 9.20 9.43 -15.20
C PRO A 608 9.59 8.48 -16.33
N ILE A 609 8.66 8.27 -17.26
CA ILE A 609 8.78 7.31 -18.37
C ILE A 609 10.03 7.49 -19.26
N PRO A 610 10.67 8.69 -19.38
CA PRO A 610 11.95 8.80 -20.06
C PRO A 610 13.00 7.78 -19.61
N ASN A 611 13.01 7.39 -18.32
CA ASN A 611 13.88 6.32 -17.83
C ASN A 611 13.63 4.98 -18.54
N GLY A 612 12.36 4.64 -18.80
CA GLY A 612 12.02 3.42 -19.56
C GLY A 612 12.49 3.49 -21.02
N TYR A 613 12.28 4.61 -21.68
CA TYR A 613 12.72 4.79 -23.08
C TYR A 613 14.24 4.79 -23.20
N GLU A 614 14.94 5.40 -22.27
CA GLU A 614 16.41 5.43 -22.25
C GLU A 614 17.01 4.01 -22.14
N LEU A 615 16.53 3.21 -21.18
CA LEU A 615 16.96 1.82 -21.06
C LEU A 615 16.59 1.00 -22.29
N TYR A 616 15.38 1.16 -22.82
CA TYR A 616 14.91 0.47 -24.03
C TYR A 616 15.81 0.75 -25.23
N GLN A 617 16.10 2.03 -25.51
CA GLN A 617 16.91 2.41 -26.65
C GLN A 617 18.34 1.90 -26.51
N ALA A 618 18.93 2.02 -25.30
CA ALA A 618 20.29 1.56 -25.07
C ALA A 618 20.44 0.04 -25.28
N LEU A 619 19.49 -0.76 -24.76
CA LEU A 619 19.50 -2.21 -24.97
C LEU A 619 19.30 -2.57 -26.45
N LYS A 620 18.43 -1.86 -27.16
CA LYS A 620 18.20 -2.04 -28.58
C LYS A 620 19.45 -1.76 -29.41
N ASP A 621 20.17 -0.66 -29.12
CA ASP A 621 21.43 -0.30 -29.79
C ASP A 621 22.53 -1.35 -29.54
N LYS A 622 22.46 -2.05 -28.40
CA LYS A 622 23.37 -3.16 -28.07
C LYS A 622 22.94 -4.49 -28.70
N GLY A 623 21.81 -4.55 -29.40
CA GLY A 623 21.25 -5.79 -29.97
C GLY A 623 20.75 -6.79 -28.93
N ILE A 624 20.45 -6.33 -27.70
CA ILE A 624 19.88 -7.17 -26.64
C ILE A 624 18.37 -7.31 -26.89
N PRO A 625 17.81 -8.54 -26.78
CA PRO A 625 16.36 -8.72 -26.87
C PRO A 625 15.64 -7.87 -25.83
N VAL A 626 14.84 -6.91 -26.29
CA VAL A 626 14.09 -6.00 -25.41
C VAL A 626 12.70 -5.73 -25.96
N LYS A 627 11.72 -5.74 -25.07
CA LYS A 627 10.33 -5.30 -25.31
C LYS A 627 9.98 -4.20 -24.31
N MET A 628 9.22 -3.19 -24.77
CA MET A 628 8.70 -2.16 -23.87
C MET A 628 7.19 -2.02 -24.04
N ILE A 629 6.46 -2.11 -22.94
CA ILE A 629 5.00 -1.97 -22.85
C ILE A 629 4.69 -0.67 -22.10
N VAL A 630 3.92 0.21 -22.73
CA VAL A 630 3.47 1.48 -22.15
C VAL A 630 1.98 1.42 -21.87
N TYR A 631 1.60 1.55 -20.59
CA TYR A 631 0.21 1.54 -20.15
C TYR A 631 -0.37 2.96 -20.23
N LYS A 632 -1.20 3.21 -21.27
CA LYS A 632 -1.76 4.53 -21.55
C LYS A 632 -2.69 5.04 -20.45
N GLY A 633 -2.50 6.30 -20.04
CA GLY A 633 -3.29 6.98 -19.03
C GLY A 633 -3.00 6.55 -17.58
N PHE A 634 -2.00 5.67 -17.35
CA PHE A 634 -1.58 5.29 -16.00
C PHE A 634 -0.38 6.11 -15.53
N GLY A 635 -0.40 6.47 -14.25
CA GLY A 635 0.75 6.99 -13.53
C GLY A 635 1.66 5.87 -13.00
N HIS A 636 2.27 6.10 -11.84
CA HIS A 636 3.21 5.15 -11.23
C HIS A 636 2.58 3.78 -10.90
N PRO A 637 1.39 3.66 -10.26
CA PRO A 637 0.72 2.38 -10.09
C PRO A 637 -0.22 2.07 -11.26
N ILE A 638 -0.27 0.80 -11.65
CA ILE A 638 -1.29 0.28 -12.57
C ILE A 638 -2.49 -0.14 -11.73
N THR A 639 -3.59 0.60 -11.81
CA THR A 639 -4.68 0.54 -10.83
C THR A 639 -5.97 -0.13 -11.31
N LYS A 640 -6.07 -0.49 -12.61
CA LYS A 640 -7.28 -1.09 -13.18
C LYS A 640 -7.13 -2.59 -13.42
N PRO A 641 -8.18 -3.41 -13.19
CA PRO A 641 -8.11 -4.88 -13.30
C PRO A 641 -7.56 -5.39 -14.63
N LYS A 642 -8.08 -4.89 -15.78
CA LYS A 642 -7.62 -5.32 -17.10
C LYS A 642 -6.16 -4.99 -17.37
N ALA A 643 -5.69 -3.83 -16.90
CA ALA A 643 -4.28 -3.45 -17.05
C ALA A 643 -3.37 -4.24 -16.12
N GLN A 644 -3.77 -4.52 -14.86
CA GLN A 644 -3.02 -5.41 -13.97
C GLN A 644 -2.94 -6.84 -14.53
N ARG A 645 -4.03 -7.33 -15.13
CA ARG A 645 -4.02 -8.61 -15.84
C ARG A 645 -2.95 -8.61 -16.94
N ALA A 646 -2.91 -7.57 -17.78
CA ALA A 646 -1.91 -7.46 -18.84
C ALA A 646 -0.47 -7.43 -18.29
N VAL A 647 -0.21 -6.65 -17.19
CA VAL A 647 1.12 -6.65 -16.53
C VAL A 647 1.53 -8.06 -16.09
N MET A 648 0.59 -8.82 -15.49
CA MET A 648 0.86 -10.16 -14.99
C MET A 648 1.06 -11.17 -16.13
N GLU A 649 0.24 -11.10 -17.19
CA GLU A 649 0.35 -11.97 -18.38
C GLU A 649 1.67 -11.70 -19.11
N HIS A 650 2.05 -10.45 -19.34
CA HIS A 650 3.33 -10.09 -19.94
C HIS A 650 4.53 -10.60 -19.12
N ASN A 651 4.49 -10.46 -17.79
CA ASN A 651 5.53 -11.04 -16.93
C ASN A 651 5.55 -12.56 -17.02
N TYR A 652 4.38 -13.22 -16.98
CA TYR A 652 4.28 -14.66 -17.03
C TYR A 652 4.86 -15.22 -18.33
N GLU A 653 4.42 -14.72 -19.48
CA GLU A 653 4.86 -15.19 -20.78
C GLU A 653 6.34 -14.89 -21.04
N TRP A 654 6.83 -13.69 -20.63
CA TRP A 654 8.24 -13.34 -20.73
C TRP A 654 9.14 -14.36 -20.06
N PHE A 655 8.84 -14.70 -18.80
CA PHE A 655 9.65 -15.67 -18.06
C PHE A 655 9.38 -17.11 -18.55
N CYS A 656 8.17 -17.47 -18.98
CA CYS A 656 7.90 -18.77 -19.60
C CYS A 656 8.75 -18.96 -20.85
N HIS A 657 8.91 -17.95 -21.66
CA HIS A 657 9.77 -18.01 -22.85
C HIS A 657 11.24 -18.22 -22.48
N TRP A 658 11.81 -17.36 -21.65
CA TRP A 658 13.25 -17.35 -21.41
C TRP A 658 13.72 -18.41 -20.40
N ILE A 659 12.89 -18.82 -19.44
CA ILE A 659 13.25 -19.78 -18.37
C ILE A 659 12.81 -21.20 -18.72
N TRP A 660 11.67 -21.36 -19.41
CA TRP A 660 11.11 -22.68 -19.74
C TRP A 660 11.10 -23.00 -21.24
N GLY A 661 11.48 -22.06 -22.11
CA GLY A 661 11.56 -22.27 -23.56
C GLY A 661 10.21 -22.31 -24.27
N GLU A 662 9.15 -21.73 -23.67
CA GLU A 662 7.81 -21.69 -24.24
C GLU A 662 7.68 -20.52 -25.24
N SER A 663 6.89 -20.69 -26.28
CA SER A 663 6.59 -19.58 -27.21
C SER A 663 5.55 -18.65 -26.60
N PRO A 664 5.77 -17.30 -26.63
CA PRO A 664 4.75 -16.36 -26.19
C PRO A 664 3.48 -16.48 -27.04
N THR A 665 2.33 -16.39 -26.38
CA THR A 665 1.01 -16.36 -27.03
C THR A 665 0.55 -14.94 -27.33
N ASP A 666 0.98 -13.97 -26.49
CA ASP A 666 0.68 -12.56 -26.70
C ASP A 666 1.50 -12.00 -27.88
N PRO A 667 0.82 -11.43 -28.91
CA PRO A 667 1.50 -10.78 -30.04
C PRO A 667 2.45 -9.65 -29.64
N ALA A 668 2.22 -9.00 -28.48
CA ALA A 668 3.10 -7.94 -27.97
C ALA A 668 4.48 -8.47 -27.59
N LEU A 669 4.60 -9.77 -27.28
CA LEU A 669 5.86 -10.41 -26.87
C LEU A 669 6.51 -11.25 -27.98
N GLN A 670 5.78 -11.56 -29.03
CA GLN A 670 6.31 -12.18 -30.25
C GLN A 670 7.12 -11.15 -31.07
#